data_db9ee96048b842120b3652248aa87cd6
#
_entry.id   db9ee96048b842120b3652248aa87cd6
#
_cell.length_a   1.000
_cell.length_b   1.000
_cell.length_c   1.000
_cell.angle_alpha   90.00
_cell.angle_beta   90.00
_cell.angle_gamma   90.00
#
_symmetry.space_group_name_H-M   'P 1'
#
loop_
_entity.id
_entity.type
_entity.pdbx_description
1 polymer ?
#
loop_
_entity_poly.entity_id
_entity_poly.type
_entity_poly.pdbx_seq_one_letter_code
_entity_poly.pdbx_strand_id
1 'polypeptide(L)'
;MARLLTLALSLVLTIGLFAPLGQAAPVTASPAAVPPAGRDAAGARTAPADRLPPPGVELVTRKDSTDAVPAEHSETPTSADNRPRHDFAPWRVQQPAAKPSGRGAAAGEASAEDPGEAAACNPTDFGRTGAELVRLIKSVDMRCIDNLFRIEPRYAAAAFRESQMLTVTDAVREAAVAYQGNNSSSIQQLMYYLQAGYAVQWVNKDVVGSYDRLPAAIYKGVQAFFANPHALDATAENAGPLMNAATLADVPREPLAYLPIVKRLLTAYNNGVWDRNNLLWSLNPAFLVLYRGIESRDPKFREALQADPALIDAVAAFADRALVHAGGPFDPVLTNSVKELSRFMYYPELRSKARPYLQALTAKFEVTGPTRNQRAAAAVGVRAYDQANCASYGTCKDAESFQGAYLTNAKQCSPSIRILAEAMTRAELDDTCTSLNGQDAYFHAVARDNGPVADDLNSTIDVVVFNNSDEYKALSTVMFGNSTDNGGMYLEGDPARAGNRARFVAYEKTWDVTRFEIWNLNHEYTHYLDARFNMYGTFEAADPTPVAWWTEGLAEVVADSYLKVVNTKAVEEAAKHTYRLSELFDSHYQNEDRTYRWGYLAVRYMLERHRPDVDTLLGLYRKGDWAGSRTLLKSTVGTRYDADFDTWLNSCAAGECKNTPSFPRVTECAGGDLRKLDRNCGRSNLSAVTGNYAHFYLWVPAGTRQIRVTSSGGTGNGELYYNPYGWAYTDSYVTRSAGPDNSESLTVTDPPAGYVFLSLYAQQGFGGVSVTSEF
;
A
#
# COMPACT_ATOMS: atom_id res chain seq x y z
N MET A 1 -11.26 12.87 -54.83
CA MET A 1 -12.24 12.14 -55.64
C MET A 1 -12.72 11.01 -54.71
N ALA A 2 -13.83 11.15 -54.00
CA ALA A 2 -15.21 10.92 -54.43
C ALA A 2 -15.40 9.43 -54.79
N ARG A 3 -16.24 8.64 -54.18
CA ARG A 3 -17.61 8.63 -53.69
C ARG A 3 -17.84 7.28 -53.02
N LEU A 4 -18.44 7.10 -51.85
CA LEU A 4 -19.87 7.16 -51.50
C LEU A 4 -20.76 5.98 -51.97
N LEU A 5 -21.49 5.50 -50.98
CA LEU A 5 -22.91 5.04 -50.94
C LEU A 5 -23.11 3.50 -51.02
N THR A 6 -24.09 2.87 -50.40
CA THR A 6 -25.14 3.13 -49.37
C THR A 6 -25.97 1.87 -49.21
N LEU A 7 -26.59 1.61 -48.04
CA LEU A 7 -27.93 1.04 -47.74
C LEU A 7 -28.35 -0.33 -48.33
N ALA A 8 -29.06 -1.23 -47.64
CA ALA A 8 -30.35 -1.10 -46.96
C ALA A 8 -30.74 -2.42 -46.25
N LEU A 9 -31.29 -2.34 -45.09
CA LEU A 9 -32.61 -2.67 -44.56
C LEU A 9 -33.40 -3.83 -45.25
N SER A 10 -33.82 -4.83 -44.47
CA SER A 10 -35.22 -5.34 -44.54
C SER A 10 -35.61 -6.13 -43.30
N LEU A 11 -36.69 -5.73 -42.75
CA LEU A 11 -37.56 -6.21 -41.69
C LEU A 11 -38.52 -7.24 -42.20
N VAL A 12 -38.83 -8.33 -41.45
CA VAL A 12 -40.17 -8.97 -41.49
C VAL A 12 -40.53 -9.57 -40.14
N LEU A 13 -41.64 -9.10 -39.65
CA LEU A 13 -42.47 -9.59 -38.55
C LEU A 13 -43.26 -10.82 -38.94
N THR A 14 -43.52 -11.77 -38.01
CA THR A 14 -44.85 -12.37 -37.93
C THR A 14 -45.15 -12.94 -36.52
N ILE A 15 -46.34 -12.73 -36.12
CA ILE A 15 -47.13 -12.92 -34.92
C ILE A 15 -47.67 -14.35 -34.81
N GLY A 16 -47.84 -14.85 -33.56
CA GLY A 16 -48.72 -16.05 -33.36
C GLY A 16 -48.90 -16.44 -31.89
N LEU A 17 -50.03 -16.05 -31.32
CA LEU A 17 -50.58 -16.40 -30.01
C LEU A 17 -50.92 -17.90 -29.84
N PHE A 18 -50.81 -18.44 -28.61
CA PHE A 18 -51.91 -19.04 -27.77
C PHE A 18 -51.33 -19.79 -26.54
N ALA A 19 -51.84 -19.47 -25.38
CA ALA A 19 -51.76 -20.30 -24.18
C ALA A 19 -52.91 -21.29 -24.15
N PRO A 20 -52.90 -22.37 -23.33
CA PRO A 20 -53.41 -22.24 -21.98
C PRO A 20 -52.76 -23.16 -20.88
N LEU A 21 -52.87 -22.70 -19.66
CA LEU A 21 -53.03 -23.29 -18.33
C LEU A 21 -52.88 -24.83 -18.14
N GLY A 22 -52.09 -25.22 -17.13
CA GLY A 22 -52.27 -26.48 -16.46
C GLY A 22 -51.15 -27.01 -15.58
N GLN A 23 -51.32 -26.90 -14.26
CA GLN A 23 -50.85 -27.77 -13.18
C GLN A 23 -49.44 -27.62 -12.61
N ALA A 24 -49.44 -27.28 -11.32
CA ALA A 24 -48.33 -27.30 -10.37
C ALA A 24 -47.83 -28.74 -10.11
N ALA A 25 -46.52 -28.91 -10.07
CA ALA A 25 -45.86 -30.05 -9.48
C ALA A 25 -44.60 -29.58 -8.72
N PRO A 26 -44.05 -30.34 -7.78
CA PRO A 26 -43.49 -29.81 -6.54
C PRO A 26 -42.09 -29.20 -6.72
N VAL A 27 -41.85 -28.16 -5.91
CA VAL A 27 -40.57 -27.47 -5.74
C VAL A 27 -39.54 -28.46 -5.15
N THR A 28 -38.67 -28.99 -6.00
CA THR A 28 -37.38 -29.49 -5.54
C THR A 28 -36.46 -28.29 -5.37
N ALA A 29 -36.06 -28.03 -4.16
CA ALA A 29 -35.08 -27.03 -3.85
C ALA A 29 -33.78 -27.32 -4.63
N SER A 30 -33.51 -26.51 -5.63
CA SER A 30 -32.20 -26.41 -6.24
C SER A 30 -31.24 -25.84 -5.17
N PRO A 31 -30.05 -26.41 -4.95
CA PRO A 31 -29.07 -25.80 -4.06
C PRO A 31 -28.78 -24.42 -4.61
N ALA A 32 -28.89 -23.42 -3.74
CA ALA A 32 -28.51 -22.06 -4.05
C ALA A 32 -27.14 -22.06 -4.72
N ALA A 33 -27.08 -21.50 -5.91
CA ALA A 33 -25.81 -21.19 -6.56
C ALA A 33 -25.03 -20.34 -5.57
N VAL A 34 -23.91 -20.87 -5.09
CA VAL A 34 -22.89 -20.10 -4.37
C VAL A 34 -22.50 -19.00 -5.36
N PRO A 35 -22.68 -17.72 -5.04
CA PRO A 35 -22.15 -16.66 -5.90
C PRO A 35 -20.66 -16.92 -6.06
N PRO A 36 -20.07 -16.66 -7.23
CA PRO A 36 -18.64 -16.75 -7.40
C PRO A 36 -18.01 -15.95 -6.26
N ALA A 37 -17.04 -16.56 -5.58
CA ALA A 37 -16.32 -15.95 -4.49
C ALA A 37 -15.91 -14.55 -4.92
N GLY A 38 -16.50 -13.57 -4.23
CA GLY A 38 -16.35 -12.18 -4.57
C GLY A 38 -14.87 -11.83 -4.57
N ARG A 39 -14.51 -10.94 -5.43
CA ARG A 39 -13.26 -10.22 -5.38
C ARG A 39 -13.24 -9.43 -4.07
N ASP A 40 -12.84 -10.07 -2.98
CA ASP A 40 -12.67 -9.44 -1.66
C ASP A 40 -11.44 -8.49 -1.63
N ALA A 41 -10.94 -8.10 -2.78
CA ALA A 41 -9.72 -7.30 -2.87
C ALA A 41 -9.97 -5.81 -3.06
N ALA A 42 -11.19 -5.35 -3.05
CA ALA A 42 -11.46 -4.07 -3.65
C ALA A 42 -11.72 -2.93 -2.68
N GLY A 43 -11.38 -3.04 -1.44
CA GLY A 43 -11.65 -1.99 -0.47
C GLY A 43 -10.45 -1.21 0.04
N ALA A 44 -9.28 -1.35 -0.58
CA ALA A 44 -8.13 -0.57 -0.17
C ALA A 44 -8.26 0.89 -0.62
N ARG A 45 -8.23 1.82 0.32
CA ARG A 45 -8.22 3.26 0.03
C ARG A 45 -6.81 3.83 -0.17
N THR A 46 -5.85 2.99 -0.40
CA THR A 46 -4.52 3.32 -0.87
C THR A 46 -4.42 2.95 -2.34
N ALA A 47 -3.67 3.66 -3.13
CA ALA A 47 -3.57 3.67 -4.58
C ALA A 47 -4.27 2.52 -5.34
N PRO A 48 -5.04 2.80 -6.36
CA PRO A 48 -5.56 1.74 -7.21
C PRO A 48 -4.39 0.95 -7.77
N ALA A 49 -4.49 -0.36 -7.64
CA ALA A 49 -3.52 -1.31 -8.17
C ALA A 49 -3.58 -1.34 -9.71
N ASP A 50 -3.47 -0.16 -10.34
CA ASP A 50 -3.40 -0.05 -11.78
C ASP A 50 -2.13 -0.75 -12.26
N ARG A 51 -2.29 -2.03 -12.63
CA ARG A 51 -1.28 -2.92 -13.18
C ARG A 51 -0.39 -3.66 -12.17
N LEU A 52 -0.77 -3.73 -10.92
CA LEU A 52 -0.15 -4.70 -10.02
C LEU A 52 -0.62 -6.11 -10.37
N PRO A 53 0.22 -7.12 -10.13
CA PRO A 53 -0.22 -8.52 -10.22
C PRO A 53 -1.40 -8.76 -9.27
N PRO A 54 -2.21 -9.80 -9.49
CA PRO A 54 -3.21 -10.21 -8.53
C PRO A 54 -2.60 -10.26 -7.13
N PRO A 55 -3.29 -9.75 -6.09
CA PRO A 55 -2.75 -9.66 -4.75
C PRO A 55 -2.08 -10.97 -4.31
N GLY A 56 -0.83 -10.87 -3.87
CA GLY A 56 -0.07 -11.96 -3.31
C GLY A 56 0.67 -12.88 -4.23
N VAL A 57 0.84 -12.48 -5.47
CA VAL A 57 1.65 -13.23 -6.43
C VAL A 57 2.97 -12.53 -6.72
N GLU A 58 3.36 -11.56 -5.87
CA GLU A 58 4.66 -10.90 -5.96
C GLU A 58 5.81 -11.86 -5.62
N LEU A 59 6.97 -11.57 -6.18
CA LEU A 59 8.19 -12.29 -5.82
C LEU A 59 8.72 -11.81 -4.48
N VAL A 60 9.10 -12.76 -3.62
CA VAL A 60 9.82 -12.46 -2.39
C VAL A 60 11.27 -12.16 -2.74
N THR A 61 11.78 -11.03 -2.30
CA THR A 61 13.18 -10.66 -2.46
C THR A 61 14.03 -11.21 -1.31
N ARG A 62 15.35 -11.20 -1.50
CA ARG A 62 16.28 -11.52 -0.40
C ARG A 62 16.07 -10.50 0.72
N LYS A 63 15.96 -11.00 1.96
CA LYS A 63 16.01 -10.16 3.15
C LYS A 63 17.39 -9.52 3.23
N ASP A 64 17.44 -8.19 3.27
CA ASP A 64 18.66 -7.50 3.61
C ASP A 64 19.02 -7.84 5.06
N SER A 65 20.24 -8.32 5.27
CA SER A 65 20.72 -8.76 6.58
C SER A 65 20.96 -7.60 7.56
N THR A 66 20.71 -6.39 7.13
CA THR A 66 20.75 -5.18 7.96
C THR A 66 19.32 -4.70 8.15
N ASP A 67 18.80 -4.79 9.36
CA ASP A 67 17.53 -4.18 9.79
C ASP A 67 17.57 -2.64 9.71
N ALA A 68 18.64 -2.07 9.19
CA ALA A 68 18.74 -0.66 8.88
C ALA A 68 17.90 -0.37 7.63
N VAL A 69 16.70 0.14 7.85
CA VAL A 69 15.95 0.82 6.80
C VAL A 69 16.84 1.96 6.31
N PRO A 70 17.09 2.08 4.99
CA PRO A 70 17.78 3.25 4.46
C PRO A 70 17.12 4.52 4.99
N ALA A 71 17.89 5.56 5.29
CA ALA A 71 17.37 6.83 5.82
C ALA A 71 16.23 7.45 4.98
N GLU A 72 16.09 7.01 3.73
CA GLU A 72 15.01 7.35 2.80
C GLU A 72 13.65 6.74 3.15
N HIS A 73 13.59 5.76 4.05
CA HIS A 73 12.37 5.07 4.48
C HIS A 73 11.97 5.36 5.93
N SER A 74 12.58 6.36 6.56
CA SER A 74 12.18 6.83 7.89
C SER A 74 10.79 7.45 7.91
N GLU A 75 10.13 7.55 6.77
CA GLU A 75 8.80 8.10 6.59
C GLU A 75 7.88 7.09 5.94
N THR A 76 6.62 7.25 6.22
CA THR A 76 5.45 6.48 5.82
C THR A 76 5.65 5.73 4.50
N PRO A 77 5.84 4.40 4.47
CA PRO A 77 5.70 3.65 3.23
C PRO A 77 4.27 3.82 2.76
N THR A 78 4.12 4.55 1.68
CA THR A 78 2.85 4.78 1.06
C THR A 78 2.65 3.76 -0.05
N SER A 79 1.42 3.55 -0.47
CA SER A 79 1.12 2.76 -1.67
C SER A 79 1.90 3.22 -2.91
N ALA A 80 2.44 4.43 -2.89
CA ALA A 80 3.35 4.94 -3.90
C ALA A 80 4.74 4.28 -3.87
N ASP A 81 5.10 3.56 -2.80
CA ASP A 81 6.29 2.71 -2.76
C ASP A 81 6.18 1.51 -3.72
N ASN A 82 5.00 1.22 -4.25
CA ASN A 82 4.73 0.25 -5.33
C ASN A 82 5.17 0.72 -6.72
N ARG A 83 5.97 1.77 -6.82
CA ARG A 83 6.38 2.30 -8.12
C ARG A 83 7.39 1.42 -8.83
N PRO A 84 7.49 1.57 -10.16
CA PRO A 84 8.43 0.82 -10.98
C PRO A 84 9.88 0.83 -10.50
N ARG A 85 10.33 1.85 -9.76
CA ARG A 85 11.68 1.87 -9.16
C ARG A 85 11.91 0.73 -8.16
N HIS A 86 10.87 0.23 -7.48
CA HIS A 86 10.95 -0.94 -6.61
C HIS A 86 11.12 -2.24 -7.38
N ASP A 87 10.76 -2.29 -8.65
CA ASP A 87 11.07 -3.40 -9.52
C ASP A 87 12.59 -3.66 -9.62
N PHE A 88 13.39 -2.66 -9.28
CA PHE A 88 14.85 -2.75 -9.29
C PHE A 88 15.46 -3.08 -7.91
N ALA A 89 14.69 -3.05 -6.82
CA ALA A 89 15.17 -3.38 -5.49
C ALA A 89 15.76 -4.81 -5.38
N PRO A 90 15.22 -5.84 -6.06
CA PRO A 90 15.77 -7.18 -6.04
C PRO A 90 17.19 -7.30 -6.58
N TRP A 91 17.67 -6.35 -7.36
CA TRP A 91 18.97 -6.43 -8.03
C TRP A 91 20.11 -5.73 -7.28
N ARG A 92 19.78 -4.97 -6.27
CA ARG A 92 20.77 -4.46 -5.33
C ARG A 92 21.28 -5.63 -4.50
N VAL A 93 22.01 -6.53 -5.17
CA VAL A 93 22.67 -7.64 -4.51
C VAL A 93 23.71 -7.03 -3.58
N GLN A 94 23.44 -7.10 -2.29
CA GLN A 94 24.50 -6.89 -1.32
C GLN A 94 25.57 -7.94 -1.60
N GLN A 95 26.80 -7.48 -1.81
CA GLN A 95 27.92 -8.41 -1.78
C GLN A 95 27.87 -9.16 -0.45
N PRO A 96 28.12 -10.48 -0.43
CA PRO A 96 28.24 -11.18 0.84
C PRO A 96 29.26 -10.41 1.67
N ALA A 97 28.85 -10.00 2.87
CA ALA A 97 29.75 -9.41 3.83
C ALA A 97 30.93 -10.36 3.96
N ALA A 98 32.14 -9.86 3.82
CA ALA A 98 33.33 -10.64 4.03
C ALA A 98 33.17 -11.35 5.37
N LYS A 99 33.25 -12.70 5.40
CA LYS A 99 33.13 -13.47 6.63
C LYS A 99 33.99 -12.83 7.70
N PRO A 100 33.47 -12.52 8.90
CA PRO A 100 34.33 -12.24 10.02
C PRO A 100 35.15 -13.51 10.25
N SER A 101 36.44 -13.42 10.07
CA SER A 101 37.36 -14.47 10.50
C SER A 101 37.17 -14.60 12.00
N GLY A 102 36.61 -15.73 12.44
CA GLY A 102 36.37 -15.97 13.85
C GLY A 102 37.69 -15.94 14.62
N ARG A 103 37.70 -15.11 15.65
CA ARG A 103 38.37 -15.39 16.94
C ARG A 103 37.77 -14.45 17.98
N GLY A 104 37.31 -15.05 19.04
CA GLY A 104 36.66 -14.36 20.14
C GLY A 104 37.61 -13.54 21.00
N ALA A 105 36.94 -12.73 21.80
CA ALA A 105 37.28 -12.19 23.09
C ALA A 105 37.93 -10.81 23.17
N ALA A 106 37.26 -10.01 23.97
CA ALA A 106 37.74 -8.93 24.83
C ALA A 106 37.67 -7.51 24.27
N ALA A 107 36.91 -6.73 25.01
CA ALA A 107 36.73 -5.29 24.92
C ALA A 107 38.07 -4.53 24.86
N GLY A 108 38.10 -3.55 23.97
CA GLY A 108 39.16 -2.57 23.87
C GLY A 108 38.85 -1.62 22.74
N GLU A 109 38.52 -0.41 23.07
CA GLU A 109 38.45 0.69 22.09
C GLU A 109 39.79 0.75 21.32
N ALA A 110 39.71 0.45 20.03
CA ALA A 110 40.76 0.77 19.10
C ALA A 110 40.12 1.38 17.86
N SER A 111 40.44 2.64 17.64
CA SER A 111 40.23 3.36 16.39
C SER A 111 40.68 2.47 15.22
N ALA A 112 39.73 2.05 14.38
CA ALA A 112 40.06 1.38 13.13
C ALA A 112 40.72 2.43 12.20
N GLU A 113 42.00 2.29 11.92
CA GLU A 113 42.67 2.94 10.82
C GLU A 113 41.99 2.55 9.51
N ASP A 114 41.57 3.57 8.77
CA ASP A 114 40.97 3.51 7.46
C ASP A 114 41.93 2.77 6.48
N PRO A 115 41.53 1.66 5.83
CA PRO A 115 42.39 1.09 4.78
C PRO A 115 42.26 1.97 3.54
N GLY A 116 43.29 2.74 3.28
CA GLY A 116 43.64 3.50 2.09
C GLY A 116 42.52 3.99 1.19
N GLU A 117 42.41 5.31 1.00
CA GLU A 117 41.46 6.00 0.12
C GLU A 117 41.16 5.19 -1.16
N ALA A 118 40.03 4.51 -1.18
CA ALA A 118 39.43 4.09 -2.43
C ALA A 118 39.22 5.34 -3.27
N ALA A 119 39.70 5.35 -4.50
CA ALA A 119 39.63 6.49 -5.41
C ALA A 119 38.21 7.08 -5.36
N ALA A 120 38.08 8.35 -4.98
CA ALA A 120 36.80 9.00 -4.71
C ALA A 120 35.88 8.76 -5.90
N CYS A 121 34.75 8.09 -5.65
CA CYS A 121 33.71 7.77 -6.65
C CYS A 121 33.04 9.08 -7.08
N ASN A 122 33.53 9.70 -8.15
CA ASN A 122 32.97 10.94 -8.65
C ASN A 122 31.99 10.67 -9.79
N PRO A 123 30.70 10.97 -9.64
CA PRO A 123 29.68 10.76 -10.67
C PRO A 123 30.01 11.42 -12.01
N THR A 124 30.72 12.53 -12.02
CA THR A 124 31.12 13.25 -13.25
C THR A 124 32.09 12.43 -14.13
N ASP A 125 32.87 11.53 -13.56
CA ASP A 125 33.83 10.71 -14.29
C ASP A 125 33.12 9.70 -15.21
N PHE A 126 31.90 9.29 -14.90
CA PHE A 126 31.10 8.39 -15.75
C PHE A 126 30.53 9.10 -17.00
N GLY A 127 30.77 10.40 -17.16
CA GLY A 127 30.52 11.12 -18.40
C GLY A 127 31.60 10.87 -19.50
N ARG A 128 32.71 10.15 -19.21
CA ARG A 128 33.69 9.71 -20.17
C ARG A 128 33.07 8.84 -21.27
N THR A 129 33.73 8.70 -22.41
CA THR A 129 33.19 7.97 -23.56
C THR A 129 34.10 6.84 -24.02
N GLY A 130 33.57 5.88 -24.75
CA GLY A 130 34.33 4.81 -25.40
C GLY A 130 35.17 4.00 -24.42
N ALA A 131 36.40 3.70 -24.82
CA ALA A 131 37.35 2.88 -24.06
C ALA A 131 37.70 3.47 -22.67
N GLU A 132 37.61 4.80 -22.53
CA GLU A 132 37.90 5.47 -21.24
C GLU A 132 36.81 5.19 -20.19
N LEU A 133 35.53 5.20 -20.59
CA LEU A 133 34.43 4.81 -19.73
C LEU A 133 34.55 3.34 -19.30
N VAL A 134 34.85 2.44 -20.25
CA VAL A 134 35.00 1.02 -19.96
C VAL A 134 36.17 0.78 -18.99
N ARG A 135 37.31 1.45 -19.18
CA ARG A 135 38.42 1.35 -18.24
C ARG A 135 38.08 1.85 -16.85
N LEU A 136 37.39 2.96 -16.76
CA LEU A 136 36.91 3.50 -15.48
C LEU A 136 36.01 2.47 -14.77
N ILE A 137 34.96 1.98 -15.41
CA ILE A 137 34.02 1.00 -14.83
C ILE A 137 34.74 -0.25 -14.34
N LYS A 138 35.72 -0.74 -15.10
CA LYS A 138 36.54 -1.91 -14.71
C LYS A 138 37.48 -1.64 -13.55
N SER A 139 37.84 -0.40 -13.28
CA SER A 139 38.80 -0.02 -12.24
C SER A 139 38.20 0.34 -10.89
N VAL A 140 36.89 0.63 -10.85
CA VAL A 140 36.20 1.01 -9.62
C VAL A 140 35.65 -0.24 -8.89
N ASP A 141 35.43 -0.10 -7.60
CA ASP A 141 34.74 -1.14 -6.82
C ASP A 141 33.22 -1.17 -7.07
N MET A 142 32.56 -2.22 -6.60
CA MET A 142 31.11 -2.38 -6.78
C MET A 142 30.29 -1.33 -6.04
N ARG A 143 30.81 -0.77 -4.91
CA ARG A 143 30.12 0.27 -4.14
C ARG A 143 30.05 1.58 -4.94
N CYS A 144 31.12 1.89 -5.68
CA CYS A 144 31.12 3.06 -6.56
C CYS A 144 30.02 2.96 -7.61
N ILE A 145 29.80 1.78 -8.22
CA ILE A 145 28.72 1.56 -9.19
C ILE A 145 27.37 1.56 -8.50
N ASP A 146 27.26 1.04 -7.27
CA ASP A 146 26.03 1.07 -6.49
C ASP A 146 25.54 2.52 -6.26
N ASN A 147 26.45 3.44 -5.98
CA ASN A 147 26.11 4.86 -5.83
C ASN A 147 25.50 5.46 -7.10
N LEU A 148 25.76 4.90 -8.28
CA LEU A 148 25.17 5.38 -9.52
C LEU A 148 23.67 5.13 -9.65
N PHE A 149 23.10 4.19 -8.89
CA PHE A 149 21.65 4.01 -8.84
C PHE A 149 20.92 5.24 -8.27
N ARG A 150 21.65 6.06 -7.52
CA ARG A 150 21.18 7.30 -6.88
C ARG A 150 21.82 8.55 -7.45
N ILE A 151 22.38 8.46 -8.67
CA ILE A 151 23.04 9.59 -9.33
C ILE A 151 22.07 10.76 -9.49
N GLU A 152 22.55 11.96 -9.21
CA GLU A 152 21.75 13.17 -9.42
C GLU A 152 21.35 13.32 -10.91
N PRO A 153 20.11 13.76 -11.21
CA PRO A 153 19.63 13.88 -12.59
C PRO A 153 20.55 14.66 -13.52
N ARG A 154 21.21 15.70 -13.00
CA ARG A 154 22.16 16.52 -13.80
C ARG A 154 23.34 15.75 -14.37
N TYR A 155 23.74 14.63 -13.77
CA TYR A 155 24.83 13.76 -14.24
C TYR A 155 24.33 12.53 -15.00
N ALA A 156 23.07 12.18 -14.83
CA ALA A 156 22.47 10.95 -15.34
C ALA A 156 22.56 10.86 -16.89
N ALA A 157 22.25 11.95 -17.60
CA ALA A 157 22.32 11.97 -19.06
C ALA A 157 23.75 11.72 -19.60
N ALA A 158 24.77 12.27 -18.95
CA ALA A 158 26.15 12.05 -19.35
C ALA A 158 26.62 10.62 -19.10
N ALA A 159 26.22 10.04 -17.98
CA ALA A 159 26.60 8.67 -17.61
C ALA A 159 25.84 7.62 -18.42
N PHE A 160 24.53 7.77 -18.64
CA PHE A 160 23.65 6.67 -19.03
C PHE A 160 22.91 6.85 -20.36
N ARG A 161 23.23 7.87 -21.18
CA ARG A 161 22.66 7.94 -22.53
C ARG A 161 22.90 6.64 -23.32
N GLU A 162 22.03 6.29 -24.27
CA GLU A 162 22.08 5.02 -25.00
C GLU A 162 23.46 4.70 -25.58
N SER A 163 24.19 5.69 -26.12
CA SER A 163 25.54 5.49 -26.68
C SER A 163 26.56 5.00 -25.64
N GLN A 164 26.47 5.45 -24.39
CA GLN A 164 27.31 4.98 -23.29
C GLN A 164 26.96 3.54 -22.93
N MET A 165 25.67 3.29 -22.78
CA MET A 165 25.15 1.96 -22.46
C MET A 165 25.52 0.93 -23.55
N LEU A 166 25.43 1.27 -24.82
CA LEU A 166 25.85 0.41 -25.94
C LEU A 166 27.35 0.12 -25.88
N THR A 167 28.18 1.13 -25.61
CA THR A 167 29.65 0.95 -25.46
C THR A 167 29.97 -0.07 -24.36
N VAL A 168 29.29 0.04 -23.21
CA VAL A 168 29.50 -0.88 -22.08
C VAL A 168 28.96 -2.27 -22.40
N THR A 169 27.84 -2.36 -23.14
CA THR A 169 27.28 -3.64 -23.58
C THR A 169 28.22 -4.39 -24.55
N ASP A 170 28.89 -3.70 -25.45
CA ASP A 170 29.93 -4.31 -26.29
C ASP A 170 31.09 -4.85 -25.46
N ALA A 171 31.52 -4.11 -24.42
CA ALA A 171 32.55 -4.57 -23.51
C ALA A 171 32.09 -5.79 -22.67
N VAL A 172 30.81 -5.86 -22.28
CA VAL A 172 30.22 -7.06 -21.65
C VAL A 172 30.33 -8.25 -22.60
N ARG A 173 29.94 -8.08 -23.87
CA ARG A 173 29.97 -9.16 -24.86
C ARG A 173 31.40 -9.68 -25.10
N GLU A 174 32.39 -8.79 -25.19
CA GLU A 174 33.80 -9.19 -25.32
C GLU A 174 34.30 -9.94 -24.07
N ALA A 175 34.00 -9.42 -22.86
CA ALA A 175 34.39 -10.07 -21.61
C ALA A 175 33.68 -11.44 -21.44
N ALA A 176 32.44 -11.56 -21.89
CA ALA A 176 31.66 -12.79 -21.84
C ALA A 176 32.25 -13.92 -22.73
N VAL A 177 32.76 -13.60 -23.90
CA VAL A 177 33.44 -14.57 -24.78
C VAL A 177 34.71 -15.13 -24.12
N ALA A 178 35.47 -14.27 -23.44
CA ALA A 178 36.71 -14.63 -22.76
C ALA A 178 36.54 -15.04 -21.27
N TYR A 179 35.31 -15.24 -20.83
CA TYR A 179 34.97 -15.45 -19.42
C TYR A 179 35.59 -16.76 -18.87
N GLN A 180 36.16 -16.69 -17.65
CA GLN A 180 36.90 -17.77 -17.01
C GLN A 180 36.21 -18.26 -15.70
N GLY A 181 34.93 -18.05 -15.53
CA GLY A 181 34.20 -18.46 -14.30
C GLY A 181 34.46 -17.57 -13.08
N ASN A 182 35.00 -16.35 -13.27
CA ASN A 182 35.29 -15.43 -12.17
C ASN A 182 35.26 -13.97 -12.66
N ASN A 183 35.45 -13.02 -11.74
CA ASN A 183 35.39 -11.57 -12.07
C ASN A 183 36.75 -10.95 -12.48
N SER A 184 37.71 -11.74 -12.93
CA SER A 184 39.04 -11.21 -13.32
C SER A 184 39.01 -10.22 -14.50
N SER A 185 37.98 -10.28 -15.34
CA SER A 185 37.74 -9.35 -16.44
C SER A 185 36.94 -8.11 -16.06
N SER A 186 36.52 -7.99 -14.78
CA SER A 186 35.58 -6.98 -14.27
C SER A 186 34.22 -6.99 -14.99
N ILE A 187 33.80 -8.16 -15.47
CA ILE A 187 32.50 -8.32 -16.17
C ILE A 187 31.33 -7.99 -15.25
N GLN A 188 31.46 -8.28 -13.96
CA GLN A 188 30.43 -7.97 -12.97
C GLN A 188 30.19 -6.46 -12.89
N GLN A 189 31.24 -5.63 -12.83
CA GLN A 189 31.13 -4.18 -12.80
C GLN A 189 30.45 -3.64 -14.06
N LEU A 190 30.80 -4.17 -15.24
CA LEU A 190 30.17 -3.77 -16.50
C LEU A 190 28.68 -4.07 -16.52
N MET A 191 28.28 -5.28 -16.09
CA MET A 191 26.87 -5.66 -16.02
C MET A 191 26.10 -4.84 -15.00
N TYR A 192 26.70 -4.56 -13.84
CA TYR A 192 26.06 -3.80 -12.77
C TYR A 192 25.85 -2.32 -13.17
N TYR A 193 26.81 -1.76 -13.91
CA TYR A 193 26.66 -0.43 -14.50
C TYR A 193 25.45 -0.35 -15.46
N LEU A 194 25.24 -1.38 -16.29
CA LEU A 194 24.07 -1.44 -17.19
C LEU A 194 22.75 -1.50 -16.39
N GLN A 195 22.74 -2.22 -15.29
CA GLN A 195 21.56 -2.27 -14.39
C GLN A 195 21.29 -0.89 -13.77
N ALA A 196 22.33 -0.19 -13.29
CA ALA A 196 22.21 1.17 -12.78
C ALA A 196 21.63 2.11 -13.84
N GLY A 197 22.11 2.02 -15.08
CA GLY A 197 21.62 2.82 -16.20
C GLY A 197 20.14 2.64 -16.49
N TYR A 198 19.63 1.41 -16.49
CA TYR A 198 18.19 1.15 -16.63
C TYR A 198 17.39 1.68 -15.43
N ALA A 199 17.86 1.48 -14.20
CA ALA A 199 17.18 1.97 -13.02
C ALA A 199 17.08 3.51 -13.03
N VAL A 200 18.16 4.19 -13.38
CA VAL A 200 18.20 5.66 -13.46
C VAL A 200 17.33 6.17 -14.61
N GLN A 201 17.41 5.55 -15.78
CA GLN A 201 16.60 5.92 -16.95
C GLN A 201 15.10 5.77 -16.67
N TRP A 202 14.71 4.74 -15.95
CA TRP A 202 13.31 4.53 -15.59
C TRP A 202 12.72 5.72 -14.81
N VAL A 203 13.48 6.24 -13.85
CA VAL A 203 13.07 7.36 -12.98
C VAL A 203 13.26 8.72 -13.68
N ASN A 204 14.30 8.84 -14.55
CA ASN A 204 14.71 10.10 -15.16
C ASN A 204 14.67 10.01 -16.69
N LYS A 205 13.59 9.49 -17.26
CA LYS A 205 13.45 9.25 -18.70
C LYS A 205 13.62 10.51 -19.53
N ASP A 206 13.11 11.64 -19.05
CA ASP A 206 13.19 12.92 -19.72
C ASP A 206 14.63 13.46 -19.79
N VAL A 207 15.49 13.03 -18.87
CA VAL A 207 16.90 13.45 -18.79
C VAL A 207 17.81 12.49 -19.55
N VAL A 208 17.62 11.18 -19.38
CA VAL A 208 18.49 10.13 -19.97
C VAL A 208 18.10 9.82 -21.42
N GLY A 209 16.81 9.92 -21.75
CA GLY A 209 16.25 9.55 -23.04
C GLY A 209 15.79 8.09 -23.12
N SER A 210 15.36 7.66 -24.33
CA SER A 210 14.91 6.29 -24.61
C SER A 210 16.10 5.36 -24.90
N TYR A 211 15.85 4.06 -24.73
CA TYR A 211 16.76 2.97 -25.10
C TYR A 211 16.13 2.14 -26.20
N ASP A 212 16.44 2.47 -27.47
CA ASP A 212 15.80 1.85 -28.63
C ASP A 212 16.59 0.63 -29.14
N ARG A 213 17.92 0.69 -29.07
CA ARG A 213 18.83 -0.37 -29.57
C ARG A 213 19.43 -1.21 -28.45
N LEU A 214 19.41 -0.66 -27.24
CA LEU A 214 20.07 -1.26 -26.08
C LEU A 214 19.50 -2.63 -25.70
N PRO A 215 18.17 -2.89 -25.70
CA PRO A 215 17.62 -4.20 -25.37
C PRO A 215 18.20 -5.33 -26.23
N ALA A 216 18.24 -5.14 -27.55
CA ALA A 216 18.81 -6.12 -28.48
C ALA A 216 20.34 -6.31 -28.30
N ALA A 217 21.06 -5.26 -27.92
CA ALA A 217 22.49 -5.37 -27.63
C ALA A 217 22.73 -6.15 -26.33
N ILE A 218 21.98 -5.87 -25.27
CA ILE A 218 22.04 -6.59 -23.99
C ILE A 218 21.74 -8.07 -24.20
N TYR A 219 20.72 -8.40 -24.97
CA TYR A 219 20.38 -9.79 -25.28
C TYR A 219 21.59 -10.54 -25.86
N LYS A 220 22.33 -9.95 -26.83
CA LYS A 220 23.55 -10.53 -27.39
C LYS A 220 24.65 -10.71 -26.36
N GLY A 221 24.82 -9.75 -25.45
CA GLY A 221 25.80 -9.83 -24.37
C GLY A 221 25.50 -10.95 -23.39
N VAL A 222 24.24 -11.04 -22.97
CA VAL A 222 23.74 -12.09 -22.06
C VAL A 222 23.80 -13.47 -22.72
N GLN A 223 23.44 -13.59 -23.99
CA GLN A 223 23.63 -14.82 -24.75
C GLN A 223 25.09 -15.26 -24.81
N ALA A 224 26.02 -14.32 -25.08
CA ALA A 224 27.45 -14.63 -25.12
C ALA A 224 27.95 -15.14 -23.76
N PHE A 225 27.50 -14.53 -22.65
CA PHE A 225 27.81 -15.01 -21.31
C PHE A 225 27.32 -16.45 -21.09
N PHE A 226 26.03 -16.69 -21.31
CA PHE A 226 25.47 -18.03 -21.10
C PHE A 226 25.94 -19.07 -22.14
N ALA A 227 26.47 -18.67 -23.28
CA ALA A 227 27.11 -19.58 -24.22
C ALA A 227 28.53 -20.04 -23.76
N ASN A 228 29.18 -19.28 -22.89
CA ASN A 228 30.48 -19.63 -22.34
C ASN A 228 30.40 -20.89 -21.44
N PRO A 229 31.32 -21.85 -21.53
CA PRO A 229 31.30 -23.09 -20.73
C PRO A 229 31.42 -22.80 -19.22
N HIS A 230 32.05 -21.71 -18.82
CA HIS A 230 32.27 -21.32 -17.41
C HIS A 230 31.10 -20.51 -16.81
N ALA A 231 30.06 -20.19 -17.58
CA ALA A 231 28.96 -19.36 -17.13
C ALA A 231 28.22 -19.94 -15.90
N LEU A 232 28.16 -21.26 -15.80
CA LEU A 232 27.44 -21.99 -14.75
C LEU A 232 28.40 -22.77 -13.82
N ASP A 233 29.68 -22.42 -13.79
CA ASP A 233 30.62 -22.98 -12.84
C ASP A 233 30.14 -22.71 -11.41
N ALA A 234 30.03 -23.77 -10.62
CA ALA A 234 29.43 -23.70 -9.30
C ALA A 234 30.47 -23.28 -8.24
N THR A 235 31.11 -22.15 -8.46
CA THR A 235 32.14 -21.58 -7.58
C THR A 235 31.68 -20.28 -6.94
N ALA A 236 32.30 -19.90 -5.81
CA ALA A 236 31.98 -18.65 -5.13
C ALA A 236 32.36 -17.42 -5.99
N GLU A 237 33.44 -17.55 -6.78
CA GLU A 237 33.92 -16.49 -7.68
C GLU A 237 32.98 -16.19 -8.83
N ASN A 238 32.18 -17.20 -9.24
CA ASN A 238 31.17 -17.06 -10.27
C ASN A 238 29.84 -16.48 -9.76
N ALA A 239 29.59 -16.47 -8.46
CA ALA A 239 28.30 -16.09 -7.91
C ALA A 239 27.87 -14.66 -8.30
N GLY A 240 28.77 -13.69 -8.18
CA GLY A 240 28.51 -12.30 -8.56
C GLY A 240 28.29 -12.11 -10.06
N PRO A 241 29.20 -12.57 -10.94
CA PRO A 241 29.00 -12.51 -12.38
C PRO A 241 27.72 -13.19 -12.85
N LEU A 242 27.42 -14.41 -12.37
CA LEU A 242 26.21 -15.15 -12.74
C LEU A 242 24.95 -14.41 -12.31
N MET A 243 24.92 -13.88 -11.08
CA MET A 243 23.81 -13.09 -10.58
C MET A 243 23.56 -11.87 -11.49
N ASN A 244 24.61 -11.12 -11.82
CA ASN A 244 24.48 -9.92 -12.65
C ASN A 244 24.07 -10.26 -14.09
N ALA A 245 24.54 -11.37 -14.66
CA ALA A 245 24.10 -11.84 -15.97
C ALA A 245 22.63 -12.27 -15.97
N ALA A 246 22.18 -12.98 -14.92
CA ALA A 246 20.78 -13.36 -14.76
C ALA A 246 19.88 -12.13 -14.59
N THR A 247 20.32 -11.11 -13.82
CA THR A 247 19.59 -9.86 -13.65
C THR A 247 19.47 -9.10 -14.98
N LEU A 248 20.53 -9.06 -15.81
CA LEU A 248 20.44 -8.43 -17.12
C LEU A 248 19.46 -9.12 -18.08
N ALA A 249 19.07 -10.37 -17.81
CA ALA A 249 18.01 -11.04 -18.58
C ALA A 249 16.61 -10.48 -18.27
N ASP A 250 16.40 -9.89 -17.09
CA ASP A 250 15.11 -9.27 -16.70
C ASP A 250 15.04 -7.77 -17.04
N VAL A 251 16.17 -7.07 -16.92
CA VAL A 251 16.23 -5.59 -16.97
C VAL A 251 15.63 -4.97 -18.25
N PRO A 252 15.85 -5.50 -19.48
CA PRO A 252 15.26 -4.93 -20.70
C PRO A 252 13.73 -5.11 -20.80
N ARG A 253 13.12 -5.92 -19.93
CA ARG A 253 11.69 -6.26 -19.95
C ARG A 253 11.22 -6.88 -21.26
N GLU A 254 12.07 -7.71 -21.86
CA GLU A 254 11.77 -8.54 -23.05
C GLU A 254 11.76 -10.04 -22.69
N PRO A 255 10.83 -10.49 -21.81
CA PRO A 255 10.89 -11.81 -21.18
C PRO A 255 10.90 -12.96 -22.17
N LEU A 256 10.22 -12.83 -23.30
CA LEU A 256 10.15 -13.87 -24.33
C LEU A 256 11.55 -14.29 -24.83
N ALA A 257 12.45 -13.34 -25.01
CA ALA A 257 13.79 -13.59 -25.53
C ALA A 257 14.65 -14.44 -24.57
N TYR A 258 14.36 -14.39 -23.26
CA TYR A 258 15.19 -14.98 -22.23
C TYR A 258 14.68 -16.33 -21.69
N LEU A 259 13.53 -16.85 -22.13
CA LEU A 259 13.00 -18.15 -21.69
C LEU A 259 14.00 -19.31 -21.78
N PRO A 260 14.84 -19.45 -22.84
CA PRO A 260 15.86 -20.50 -22.89
C PRO A 260 16.91 -20.39 -21.77
N ILE A 261 17.26 -19.16 -21.39
CA ILE A 261 18.22 -18.90 -20.29
C ILE A 261 17.59 -19.26 -18.95
N VAL A 262 16.34 -18.88 -18.70
CA VAL A 262 15.56 -19.27 -17.51
C VAL A 262 15.56 -20.78 -17.34
N LYS A 263 15.19 -21.51 -18.39
CA LYS A 263 15.16 -22.98 -18.37
C LYS A 263 16.54 -23.58 -18.08
N ARG A 264 17.59 -23.03 -18.68
CA ARG A 264 18.98 -23.47 -18.45
C ARG A 264 19.42 -23.27 -17.01
N LEU A 265 19.13 -22.11 -16.40
CA LEU A 265 19.43 -21.81 -15.00
C LEU A 265 18.74 -22.79 -14.04
N LEU A 266 17.43 -22.99 -14.20
CA LEU A 266 16.64 -23.91 -13.37
C LEU A 266 17.12 -25.36 -13.48
N THR A 267 17.54 -25.78 -14.68
CA THR A 267 18.00 -27.14 -14.94
C THR A 267 19.43 -27.37 -14.38
N ALA A 268 20.26 -26.33 -14.38
CA ALA A 268 21.64 -26.41 -13.90
C ALA A 268 21.77 -26.46 -12.38
N TYR A 269 20.71 -26.10 -11.65
CA TYR A 269 20.73 -26.08 -10.18
C TYR A 269 21.13 -27.45 -9.59
N ASN A 270 22.15 -27.43 -8.74
CA ASN A 270 22.67 -28.59 -8.04
C ASN A 270 22.75 -28.29 -6.53
N ASN A 271 21.93 -29.00 -5.75
CA ASN A 271 21.87 -28.89 -4.30
C ASN A 271 23.26 -29.03 -3.67
N GLY A 272 23.53 -28.22 -2.68
CA GLY A 272 24.74 -28.29 -1.85
C GLY A 272 25.99 -27.67 -2.50
N VAL A 273 26.10 -27.59 -3.82
CA VAL A 273 27.20 -26.85 -4.47
C VAL A 273 26.82 -25.40 -4.72
N TRP A 274 25.67 -25.20 -5.33
CA TRP A 274 25.12 -23.84 -5.55
C TRP A 274 24.85 -23.12 -4.25
N ASP A 275 24.32 -23.84 -3.25
CA ASP A 275 23.94 -23.29 -1.95
C ASP A 275 25.15 -22.77 -1.17
N ARG A 276 26.21 -23.58 -1.08
CA ARG A 276 27.45 -23.19 -0.38
C ARG A 276 28.13 -21.99 -0.99
N ASN A 277 27.97 -21.77 -2.29
CA ASN A 277 28.62 -20.71 -3.06
C ASN A 277 27.69 -19.54 -3.36
N ASN A 278 26.50 -19.47 -2.77
CA ASN A 278 25.49 -18.40 -2.94
C ASN A 278 24.95 -18.23 -4.38
N LEU A 279 25.14 -19.20 -5.27
CA LEU A 279 24.67 -19.11 -6.66
C LEU A 279 23.14 -19.18 -6.75
N LEU A 280 22.48 -19.74 -5.74
CA LEU A 280 21.03 -19.94 -5.74
C LEU A 280 20.24 -18.65 -5.91
N TRP A 281 20.79 -17.54 -5.43
CA TRP A 281 20.18 -16.21 -5.61
C TRP A 281 20.04 -15.79 -7.07
N SER A 282 20.89 -16.32 -7.98
CA SER A 282 20.82 -16.02 -9.42
C SER A 282 19.53 -16.53 -10.08
N LEU A 283 18.75 -17.35 -9.39
CA LEU A 283 17.46 -17.83 -9.89
C LEU A 283 16.30 -16.85 -9.65
N ASN A 284 16.43 -15.91 -8.71
CA ASN A 284 15.38 -14.90 -8.52
C ASN A 284 15.13 -14.06 -9.79
N PRO A 285 16.15 -13.53 -10.50
CA PRO A 285 15.93 -12.85 -11.78
C PRO A 285 15.26 -13.74 -12.84
N ALA A 286 15.54 -15.05 -12.84
CA ALA A 286 14.88 -15.98 -13.75
C ALA A 286 13.36 -16.07 -13.47
N PHE A 287 12.96 -16.08 -12.21
CA PHE A 287 11.54 -16.00 -11.83
C PHE A 287 10.91 -14.65 -12.20
N LEU A 288 11.65 -13.54 -12.08
CA LEU A 288 11.17 -12.22 -12.54
C LEU A 288 10.88 -12.22 -14.05
N VAL A 289 11.70 -12.86 -14.86
CA VAL A 289 11.45 -13.01 -16.31
C VAL A 289 10.12 -13.74 -16.55
N LEU A 290 9.84 -14.83 -15.81
CA LEU A 290 8.57 -15.57 -15.92
C LEU A 290 7.39 -14.70 -15.47
N TYR A 291 7.51 -14.08 -14.30
CA TYR A 291 6.54 -13.15 -13.76
C TYR A 291 6.14 -12.08 -14.77
N ARG A 292 7.14 -11.30 -15.27
CA ARG A 292 6.88 -10.21 -16.23
C ARG A 292 6.29 -10.70 -17.54
N GLY A 293 6.73 -11.86 -18.00
CA GLY A 293 6.22 -12.46 -19.23
C GLY A 293 4.74 -12.80 -19.15
N ILE A 294 4.30 -13.37 -18.03
CA ILE A 294 2.88 -13.69 -17.82
C ILE A 294 2.06 -12.43 -17.59
N GLU A 295 2.57 -11.50 -16.78
CA GLU A 295 1.88 -10.23 -16.47
C GLU A 295 1.77 -9.29 -17.69
N SER A 296 2.71 -9.37 -18.63
CA SER A 296 2.62 -8.62 -19.90
C SER A 296 1.40 -8.99 -20.73
N ARG A 297 0.83 -10.18 -20.50
CA ARG A 297 -0.27 -10.78 -21.27
C ARG A 297 0.02 -10.86 -22.77
N ASP A 298 1.31 -10.83 -23.16
CA ASP A 298 1.72 -10.96 -24.55
C ASP A 298 1.31 -12.34 -25.10
N PRO A 299 0.49 -12.41 -26.17
CA PRO A 299 0.12 -13.67 -26.79
C PRO A 299 1.33 -14.52 -27.22
N LYS A 300 2.42 -13.90 -27.69
CA LYS A 300 3.63 -14.59 -28.10
C LYS A 300 4.34 -15.27 -26.93
N PHE A 301 4.33 -14.65 -25.75
CA PHE A 301 4.88 -15.25 -24.55
C PHE A 301 4.07 -16.49 -24.15
N ARG A 302 2.74 -16.38 -24.16
CA ARG A 302 1.83 -17.50 -23.92
C ARG A 302 2.07 -18.65 -24.92
N GLU A 303 2.16 -18.35 -26.21
CA GLU A 303 2.44 -19.32 -27.27
C GLU A 303 3.79 -20.04 -27.06
N ALA A 304 4.82 -19.29 -26.63
CA ALA A 304 6.13 -19.87 -26.32
C ALA A 304 6.08 -20.84 -25.13
N LEU A 305 5.31 -20.51 -24.07
CA LEU A 305 5.10 -21.42 -22.94
C LEU A 305 4.33 -22.69 -23.34
N GLN A 306 3.37 -22.56 -24.25
CA GLN A 306 2.63 -23.71 -24.82
C GLN A 306 3.51 -24.59 -25.69
N ALA A 307 4.43 -23.98 -26.45
CA ALA A 307 5.36 -24.69 -27.32
C ALA A 307 6.46 -25.43 -26.54
N ASP A 308 6.86 -24.92 -25.36
CA ASP A 308 7.86 -25.58 -24.51
C ASP A 308 7.32 -25.80 -23.08
N PRO A 309 6.37 -26.73 -22.86
CA PRO A 309 5.83 -27.04 -21.55
C PRO A 309 6.87 -27.66 -20.57
N ALA A 310 8.05 -28.06 -21.07
CA ALA A 310 9.15 -28.55 -20.24
C ALA A 310 9.77 -27.46 -19.35
N LEU A 311 9.47 -26.20 -19.59
CA LEU A 311 9.81 -25.10 -18.67
C LEU A 311 9.02 -25.24 -17.36
N ILE A 312 7.74 -25.64 -17.41
CA ILE A 312 6.94 -25.93 -16.20
C ILE A 312 7.55 -27.10 -15.43
N ASP A 313 8.01 -28.15 -16.13
CA ASP A 313 8.72 -29.28 -15.51
C ASP A 313 10.00 -28.80 -14.80
N ALA A 314 10.75 -27.89 -15.41
CA ALA A 314 11.98 -27.34 -14.82
C ALA A 314 11.70 -26.53 -13.56
N VAL A 315 10.67 -25.67 -13.54
CA VAL A 315 10.25 -24.92 -12.34
C VAL A 315 9.79 -25.87 -11.22
N ALA A 316 8.95 -26.85 -11.54
CA ALA A 316 8.46 -27.82 -10.58
C ALA A 316 9.58 -28.69 -9.98
N ALA A 317 10.47 -29.19 -10.83
CA ALA A 317 11.62 -29.96 -10.39
C ALA A 317 12.62 -29.15 -9.56
N PHE A 318 12.78 -27.86 -9.87
CA PHE A 318 13.56 -26.95 -9.03
C PHE A 318 12.90 -26.79 -7.66
N ALA A 319 11.59 -26.45 -7.60
CA ALA A 319 10.86 -26.27 -6.35
C ALA A 319 10.96 -27.51 -5.45
N ASP A 320 10.85 -28.70 -6.02
CA ASP A 320 10.95 -29.96 -5.27
C ASP A 320 12.36 -30.18 -4.69
N ARG A 321 13.41 -29.94 -5.49
CA ARG A 321 14.80 -30.06 -5.03
C ARG A 321 15.17 -28.99 -4.00
N ALA A 322 14.60 -27.80 -4.11
CA ALA A 322 14.90 -26.66 -3.24
C ALA A 322 14.17 -26.71 -1.87
N LEU A 323 13.33 -27.71 -1.62
CA LEU A 323 12.60 -27.87 -0.34
C LEU A 323 13.51 -27.88 0.90
N VAL A 324 14.77 -28.28 0.75
CA VAL A 324 15.77 -28.26 1.81
C VAL A 324 16.08 -26.85 2.32
N HIS A 325 15.64 -25.81 1.62
CA HIS A 325 15.85 -24.40 1.95
C HIS A 325 14.66 -23.76 2.67
N ALA A 326 13.57 -24.49 2.86
CA ALA A 326 12.39 -23.97 3.55
C ALA A 326 12.75 -23.46 4.96
N GLY A 327 12.36 -22.23 5.27
CA GLY A 327 12.68 -21.55 6.53
C GLY A 327 14.15 -21.14 6.69
N GLY A 328 14.99 -21.35 5.67
CA GLY A 328 16.41 -20.98 5.66
C GLY A 328 16.71 -19.73 4.83
N PRO A 329 18.01 -19.40 4.66
CA PRO A 329 18.41 -18.18 3.94
C PRO A 329 17.93 -18.10 2.49
N PHE A 330 17.71 -19.23 1.83
CA PHE A 330 17.22 -19.30 0.44
C PHE A 330 15.71 -19.57 0.34
N ASP A 331 14.98 -19.50 1.44
CA ASP A 331 13.51 -19.65 1.47
C ASP A 331 12.80 -18.74 0.44
N PRO A 332 13.23 -17.47 0.23
CA PRO A 332 12.62 -16.62 -0.78
C PRO A 332 12.72 -17.16 -2.21
N VAL A 333 13.83 -17.79 -2.57
CA VAL A 333 14.03 -18.36 -3.91
C VAL A 333 13.10 -19.55 -4.13
N LEU A 334 12.97 -20.42 -3.10
CA LEU A 334 12.00 -21.53 -3.12
C LEU A 334 10.56 -21.01 -3.20
N THR A 335 10.21 -20.04 -2.38
CA THR A 335 8.88 -19.43 -2.37
C THR A 335 8.52 -18.85 -3.74
N ASN A 336 9.46 -18.15 -4.40
CA ASN A 336 9.25 -17.61 -5.73
C ASN A 336 9.01 -18.69 -6.79
N SER A 337 9.70 -19.84 -6.67
CA SER A 337 9.46 -20.95 -7.58
C SER A 337 8.03 -21.51 -7.47
N VAL A 338 7.47 -21.58 -6.26
CA VAL A 338 6.08 -21.99 -6.01
C VAL A 338 5.10 -20.96 -6.58
N LYS A 339 5.40 -19.67 -6.39
CA LYS A 339 4.59 -18.58 -6.98
C LYS A 339 4.55 -18.70 -8.50
N GLU A 340 5.70 -18.87 -9.15
CA GLU A 340 5.76 -18.98 -10.62
C GLU A 340 5.13 -20.27 -11.14
N LEU A 341 5.26 -21.39 -10.42
CA LEU A 341 4.55 -22.62 -10.76
C LEU A 341 3.03 -22.41 -10.75
N SER A 342 2.53 -21.71 -9.74
CA SER A 342 1.10 -21.38 -9.68
C SER A 342 0.66 -20.39 -10.76
N ARG A 343 1.55 -19.46 -11.14
CA ARG A 343 1.27 -18.42 -12.14
C ARG A 343 1.05 -18.98 -13.53
N PHE A 344 1.68 -20.09 -13.91
CA PHE A 344 1.37 -20.76 -15.18
C PHE A 344 -0.12 -21.11 -15.32
N MET A 345 -0.84 -21.31 -14.22
CA MET A 345 -2.27 -21.58 -14.23
C MET A 345 -3.14 -20.38 -14.62
N TYR A 346 -2.56 -19.17 -14.72
CA TYR A 346 -3.21 -18.02 -15.32
C TYR A 346 -3.72 -18.36 -16.73
N TYR A 347 -2.94 -19.12 -17.50
CA TYR A 347 -3.34 -19.62 -18.82
C TYR A 347 -4.10 -20.95 -18.68
N PRO A 348 -5.40 -21.01 -19.01
CA PRO A 348 -6.21 -22.23 -18.88
C PRO A 348 -5.58 -23.47 -19.52
N GLU A 349 -4.90 -23.28 -20.66
CA GLU A 349 -4.27 -24.35 -21.44
C GLU A 349 -3.08 -25.02 -20.73
N LEU A 350 -2.42 -24.30 -19.80
CA LEU A 350 -1.28 -24.81 -19.04
C LEU A 350 -1.70 -25.44 -17.70
N ARG A 351 -2.96 -25.29 -17.29
CA ARG A 351 -3.45 -25.79 -16.00
C ARG A 351 -3.32 -27.30 -15.84
N SER A 352 -3.63 -28.05 -16.90
CA SER A 352 -3.50 -29.51 -16.88
C SER A 352 -2.08 -29.99 -16.62
N LYS A 353 -1.08 -29.21 -17.04
CA LYS A 353 0.34 -29.48 -16.84
C LYS A 353 0.83 -29.01 -15.46
N ALA A 354 0.48 -27.79 -15.03
CA ALA A 354 0.98 -27.19 -13.80
C ALA A 354 0.29 -27.74 -12.54
N ARG A 355 -1.01 -28.03 -12.61
CA ARG A 355 -1.84 -28.47 -11.47
C ARG A 355 -1.28 -29.68 -10.73
N PRO A 356 -0.93 -30.81 -11.36
CA PRO A 356 -0.42 -31.97 -10.65
C PRO A 356 0.86 -31.68 -9.85
N TYR A 357 1.75 -30.86 -10.39
CA TYR A 357 2.98 -30.45 -9.70
C TYR A 357 2.68 -29.60 -8.47
N LEU A 358 1.81 -28.59 -8.62
CA LEU A 358 1.46 -27.74 -7.48
C LEU A 358 0.71 -28.51 -6.40
N GLN A 359 -0.17 -29.45 -6.75
CA GLN A 359 -0.83 -30.35 -5.79
C GLN A 359 0.18 -31.19 -5.02
N ALA A 360 1.13 -31.82 -5.70
CA ALA A 360 2.15 -32.65 -5.09
C ALA A 360 3.07 -31.86 -4.14
N LEU A 361 3.42 -30.63 -4.52
CA LEU A 361 4.22 -29.73 -3.65
C LEU A 361 3.40 -29.23 -2.45
N THR A 362 2.17 -28.78 -2.67
CA THR A 362 1.30 -28.24 -1.61
C THR A 362 1.03 -29.29 -0.52
N ALA A 363 0.95 -30.56 -0.88
CA ALA A 363 0.80 -31.65 0.08
C ALA A 363 2.00 -31.83 1.04
N LYS A 364 3.16 -31.20 0.72
CA LYS A 364 4.38 -31.20 1.55
C LYS A 364 4.50 -29.94 2.42
N PHE A 365 3.60 -28.98 2.26
CA PHE A 365 3.67 -27.69 2.94
C PHE A 365 2.69 -27.63 4.10
N GLU A 366 3.12 -26.99 5.18
CA GLU A 366 2.34 -26.81 6.40
C GLU A 366 2.01 -25.32 6.63
N VAL A 367 0.93 -25.04 7.34
CA VAL A 367 0.54 -23.68 7.74
C VAL A 367 1.56 -23.06 8.71
N THR A 368 2.20 -23.90 9.51
CA THR A 368 3.25 -23.50 10.47
C THR A 368 4.57 -24.20 10.15
N GLY A 369 5.65 -23.72 10.75
CA GLY A 369 6.97 -24.35 10.55
C GLY A 369 7.70 -23.88 9.30
N PRO A 370 8.75 -24.62 8.86
CA PRO A 370 9.66 -24.15 7.81
C PRO A 370 9.00 -23.88 6.45
N THR A 371 7.96 -24.64 6.09
CA THR A 371 7.31 -24.58 4.77
C THR A 371 6.10 -23.64 4.71
N ARG A 372 5.87 -22.82 5.74
CA ARG A 372 4.71 -21.91 5.83
C ARG A 372 4.64 -20.91 4.68
N ASN A 373 5.78 -20.36 4.26
CA ASN A 373 5.82 -19.38 3.17
C ASN A 373 5.44 -20.01 1.83
N GLN A 374 5.86 -21.24 1.59
CA GLN A 374 5.48 -22.01 0.40
C GLN A 374 3.99 -22.39 0.43
N ARG A 375 3.47 -22.74 1.63
CA ARG A 375 2.03 -23.00 1.80
C ARG A 375 1.21 -21.75 1.49
N ALA A 376 1.61 -20.61 2.03
CA ALA A 376 0.98 -19.32 1.76
C ALA A 376 1.03 -18.98 0.27
N ALA A 377 2.19 -19.10 -0.39
CA ALA A 377 2.35 -18.85 -1.80
C ALA A 377 1.46 -19.75 -2.68
N ALA A 378 1.40 -21.06 -2.36
CA ALA A 378 0.54 -22.01 -3.06
C ALA A 378 -0.95 -21.66 -2.88
N ALA A 379 -1.39 -21.38 -1.65
CA ALA A 379 -2.78 -21.02 -1.36
C ALA A 379 -3.22 -19.74 -2.08
N VAL A 380 -2.36 -18.73 -2.11
CA VAL A 380 -2.60 -17.48 -2.85
C VAL A 380 -2.69 -17.76 -4.35
N GLY A 381 -1.76 -18.53 -4.91
CA GLY A 381 -1.78 -18.89 -6.33
C GLY A 381 -3.02 -19.70 -6.72
N VAL A 382 -3.43 -20.67 -5.89
CA VAL A 382 -4.66 -21.44 -6.10
C VAL A 382 -5.89 -20.53 -6.06
N ARG A 383 -5.96 -19.63 -5.07
CA ARG A 383 -7.05 -18.66 -4.99
C ARG A 383 -7.13 -17.76 -6.22
N ALA A 384 -5.99 -17.31 -6.74
CA ALA A 384 -5.93 -16.41 -7.90
C ALA A 384 -6.28 -17.12 -9.22
N TYR A 385 -5.85 -18.36 -9.42
CA TYR A 385 -5.86 -18.98 -10.73
C TYR A 385 -6.68 -20.28 -10.84
N ASP A 386 -6.97 -20.95 -9.73
CA ASP A 386 -7.66 -22.25 -9.74
C ASP A 386 -8.58 -22.46 -8.53
N GLN A 387 -9.19 -21.39 -8.01
CA GLN A 387 -10.01 -21.36 -6.80
C GLN A 387 -11.07 -22.45 -6.74
N ALA A 388 -11.75 -22.74 -7.84
CA ALA A 388 -12.79 -23.78 -7.89
C ALA A 388 -12.27 -25.19 -7.53
N ASN A 389 -10.96 -25.40 -7.60
CA ASN A 389 -10.30 -26.67 -7.29
C ASN A 389 -9.52 -26.63 -5.97
N CYS A 390 -9.69 -25.62 -5.11
CA CYS A 390 -8.95 -25.46 -3.86
C CYS A 390 -8.94 -26.71 -2.97
N ALA A 391 -10.03 -27.49 -2.99
CA ALA A 391 -10.13 -28.73 -2.24
C ALA A 391 -9.09 -29.78 -2.65
N SER A 392 -8.75 -29.84 -3.93
CA SER A 392 -7.77 -30.78 -4.44
C SER A 392 -6.32 -30.44 -4.05
N TYR A 393 -6.08 -29.22 -3.59
CA TYR A 393 -4.82 -28.74 -3.03
C TYR A 393 -4.84 -28.72 -1.50
N GLY A 394 -5.99 -28.89 -0.88
CA GLY A 394 -6.19 -28.76 0.56
C GLY A 394 -6.09 -27.31 1.07
N THR A 395 -6.33 -26.29 0.20
CA THR A 395 -6.08 -24.86 0.51
C THR A 395 -7.33 -24.04 0.76
N CYS A 396 -8.54 -24.62 0.68
CA CYS A 396 -9.80 -23.87 0.78
C CYS A 396 -9.98 -23.10 2.10
N LYS A 397 -9.34 -23.53 3.18
CA LYS A 397 -9.43 -22.94 4.52
C LYS A 397 -8.10 -22.33 4.98
N ASP A 398 -7.15 -22.12 4.08
CA ASP A 398 -5.83 -21.65 4.48
C ASP A 398 -5.88 -20.25 5.07
N ALA A 399 -6.75 -19.36 4.57
CA ALA A 399 -6.90 -18.04 5.14
C ALA A 399 -7.25 -18.08 6.65
N GLU A 400 -8.27 -18.85 7.02
CA GLU A 400 -8.68 -19.03 8.40
C GLU A 400 -7.64 -19.81 9.22
N SER A 401 -6.98 -20.80 8.61
CA SER A 401 -5.94 -21.59 9.27
C SER A 401 -4.73 -20.74 9.62
N PHE A 402 -4.27 -19.87 8.72
CA PHE A 402 -3.20 -18.91 8.97
C PHE A 402 -3.59 -17.88 10.02
N GLN A 403 -4.80 -17.30 9.94
CA GLN A 403 -5.29 -16.36 10.96
C GLN A 403 -5.29 -17.02 12.34
N GLY A 404 -5.82 -18.24 12.47
CA GLY A 404 -5.87 -18.97 13.73
C GLY A 404 -4.49 -19.36 14.27
N ALA A 405 -3.51 -19.62 13.40
CA ALA A 405 -2.16 -20.00 13.79
C ALA A 405 -1.28 -18.81 14.23
N TYR A 406 -1.47 -17.63 13.62
CA TYR A 406 -0.57 -16.50 13.81
C TYR A 406 -1.19 -15.35 14.59
N LEU A 407 -2.46 -15.00 14.38
CA LEU A 407 -3.12 -13.89 15.08
C LEU A 407 -3.71 -14.36 16.42
N THR A 408 -2.84 -14.77 17.33
CA THR A 408 -3.23 -15.42 18.59
C THR A 408 -3.51 -14.44 19.72
N ASN A 409 -3.08 -13.17 19.59
CA ASN A 409 -3.34 -12.12 20.57
C ASN A 409 -4.50 -11.26 20.10
N ALA A 410 -5.56 -11.20 20.88
CA ALA A 410 -6.74 -10.41 20.55
C ALA A 410 -7.17 -9.51 21.71
N LYS A 411 -7.58 -8.28 21.39
CA LYS A 411 -8.13 -7.33 22.36
C LYS A 411 -9.28 -6.52 21.78
N GLN A 412 -10.41 -6.48 22.49
CA GLN A 412 -11.49 -5.55 22.22
C GLN A 412 -11.17 -4.23 22.90
N CYS A 413 -10.96 -3.16 22.12
CA CYS A 413 -10.69 -1.81 22.63
C CYS A 413 -11.98 -1.05 22.97
N SER A 414 -12.98 -1.18 22.08
CA SER A 414 -14.31 -0.59 22.17
C SER A 414 -15.30 -1.48 21.42
N PRO A 415 -16.60 -1.19 21.42
CA PRO A 415 -17.55 -1.93 20.59
C PRO A 415 -17.18 -1.94 19.09
N SER A 416 -16.50 -0.90 18.60
CA SER A 416 -16.16 -0.73 17.20
C SER A 416 -14.74 -1.18 16.85
N ILE A 417 -13.79 -1.28 17.79
CA ILE A 417 -12.37 -1.51 17.51
C ILE A 417 -11.91 -2.81 18.17
N ARG A 418 -11.39 -3.73 17.37
CA ARG A 418 -10.73 -4.95 17.83
C ARG A 418 -9.31 -5.05 17.27
N ILE A 419 -8.34 -5.37 18.12
CA ILE A 419 -6.96 -5.68 17.70
C ILE A 419 -6.81 -7.20 17.57
N LEU A 420 -6.17 -7.64 16.50
CA LEU A 420 -5.70 -9.00 16.27
C LEU A 420 -4.20 -8.92 15.98
N ALA A 421 -3.38 -9.56 16.79
CA ALA A 421 -1.93 -9.42 16.66
C ALA A 421 -1.22 -10.77 16.71
N GLU A 422 -0.06 -10.83 16.08
CA GLU A 422 0.82 -11.98 16.11
C GLU A 422 1.49 -12.09 17.49
N ALA A 423 2.17 -11.04 17.96
CA ALA A 423 2.77 -11.02 19.28
C ALA A 423 2.83 -9.58 19.85
N MET A 424 1.78 -9.17 20.54
CA MET A 424 1.77 -7.91 21.30
C MET A 424 1.62 -8.23 22.78
N THR A 425 2.34 -7.48 23.63
CA THR A 425 2.15 -7.54 25.06
C THR A 425 0.81 -6.87 25.45
N ARG A 426 0.35 -7.14 26.68
CA ARG A 426 -0.87 -6.51 27.19
C ARG A 426 -0.75 -4.98 27.26
N ALA A 427 0.41 -4.46 27.63
CA ALA A 427 0.65 -3.01 27.69
C ALA A 427 0.56 -2.38 26.29
N GLU A 428 1.20 -2.98 25.28
CA GLU A 428 1.15 -2.51 23.89
C GLU A 428 -0.27 -2.53 23.31
N LEU A 429 -1.05 -3.57 23.64
CA LEU A 429 -2.47 -3.64 23.29
C LEU A 429 -3.28 -2.52 23.99
N ASP A 430 -3.00 -2.23 25.27
CA ASP A 430 -3.68 -1.17 26.04
C ASP A 430 -3.34 0.21 25.50
N ASP A 431 -2.06 0.47 25.19
CA ASP A 431 -1.59 1.74 24.61
C ASP A 431 -2.17 1.97 23.22
N THR A 432 -2.22 0.93 22.40
CA THR A 432 -2.83 0.98 21.05
C THR A 432 -4.33 1.29 21.15
N CYS A 433 -5.06 0.62 22.04
CA CYS A 433 -6.47 0.91 22.29
C CYS A 433 -6.69 2.36 22.72
N THR A 434 -5.84 2.87 23.60
CA THR A 434 -5.90 4.26 24.08
C THR A 434 -5.70 5.25 22.94
N SER A 435 -4.71 4.99 22.06
CA SER A 435 -4.43 5.82 20.89
C SER A 435 -5.63 5.84 19.93
N LEU A 436 -6.18 4.69 19.57
CA LEU A 436 -7.28 4.61 18.62
C LEU A 436 -8.57 5.24 19.14
N ASN A 437 -8.95 4.95 20.39
CA ASN A 437 -10.14 5.56 21.02
C ASN A 437 -10.02 7.08 21.15
N GLY A 438 -8.82 7.59 21.45
CA GLY A 438 -8.59 9.03 21.52
C GLY A 438 -8.63 9.72 20.14
N GLN A 439 -8.17 9.04 19.09
CA GLN A 439 -8.21 9.54 17.72
C GLN A 439 -9.64 9.59 17.18
N ASP A 440 -10.49 8.65 17.56
CA ASP A 440 -11.90 8.61 17.17
C ASP A 440 -12.58 9.96 17.47
N ALA A 441 -12.55 10.36 18.73
CA ALA A 441 -13.11 11.65 19.15
C ALA A 441 -12.42 12.85 18.48
N TYR A 442 -11.12 12.77 18.25
CA TYR A 442 -10.36 13.82 17.57
C TYR A 442 -10.80 13.99 16.11
N PHE A 443 -10.98 12.86 15.40
CA PHE A 443 -11.45 12.86 14.00
C PHE A 443 -12.83 13.51 13.87
N HIS A 444 -13.79 13.13 14.73
CA HIS A 444 -15.13 13.72 14.70
C HIS A 444 -15.11 15.25 14.90
N ALA A 445 -14.22 15.75 15.76
CA ALA A 445 -14.03 17.19 15.94
C ALA A 445 -13.46 17.87 14.68
N VAL A 446 -12.60 17.20 13.92
CA VAL A 446 -12.06 17.70 12.65
C VAL A 446 -13.09 17.59 11.53
N ALA A 447 -13.72 16.44 11.36
CA ALA A 447 -14.67 16.16 10.28
C ALA A 447 -15.99 16.90 10.44
N ARG A 448 -16.43 17.16 11.70
CA ARG A 448 -17.74 17.71 12.03
C ARG A 448 -18.86 16.94 11.33
N ASP A 449 -18.81 15.62 11.42
CA ASP A 449 -19.79 14.74 10.82
C ASP A 449 -21.11 14.67 11.64
N ASN A 450 -22.09 14.01 11.07
CA ASN A 450 -23.40 13.76 11.69
C ASN A 450 -23.67 12.25 11.86
N GLY A 451 -22.64 11.49 12.08
CA GLY A 451 -22.70 10.03 12.06
C GLY A 451 -22.30 9.44 10.71
N PRO A 452 -22.38 8.10 10.58
CA PRO A 452 -21.96 7.42 9.37
C PRO A 452 -22.70 7.91 8.12
N VAL A 453 -22.03 7.81 6.96
CA VAL A 453 -22.69 8.06 5.68
C VAL A 453 -23.82 7.04 5.46
N ALA A 454 -24.79 7.41 4.64
CA ALA A 454 -25.94 6.53 4.36
C ALA A 454 -25.42 5.18 3.82
N ASP A 455 -26.10 4.11 4.23
CA ASP A 455 -25.83 2.73 3.83
C ASP A 455 -24.47 2.17 4.29
N ASP A 456 -23.70 2.89 5.13
CA ASP A 456 -22.47 2.34 5.73
C ASP A 456 -22.78 1.47 6.95
N LEU A 457 -22.56 0.16 6.81
CA LEU A 457 -22.70 -0.85 7.84
C LEU A 457 -21.38 -1.25 8.51
N ASN A 458 -20.26 -0.60 8.16
CA ASN A 458 -18.93 -0.84 8.72
C ASN A 458 -18.79 -0.31 10.15
N SER A 459 -19.65 -0.77 11.07
CA SER A 459 -19.63 -0.32 12.48
C SER A 459 -18.43 -0.81 13.29
N THR A 460 -17.61 -1.72 12.73
CA THR A 460 -16.47 -2.32 13.42
C THR A 460 -15.24 -2.40 12.51
N ILE A 461 -14.07 -2.27 13.09
CA ILE A 461 -12.78 -2.48 12.43
C ILE A 461 -11.92 -3.50 13.18
N ASP A 462 -11.26 -4.39 12.44
CA ASP A 462 -10.16 -5.21 12.96
C ASP A 462 -8.82 -4.54 12.63
N VAL A 463 -8.04 -4.23 13.65
CA VAL A 463 -6.66 -3.77 13.53
C VAL A 463 -5.75 -4.99 13.62
N VAL A 464 -5.17 -5.37 12.48
CA VAL A 464 -4.33 -6.57 12.38
C VAL A 464 -2.86 -6.16 12.40
N VAL A 465 -2.08 -6.74 13.32
CA VAL A 465 -0.69 -6.34 13.53
C VAL A 465 0.24 -7.55 13.44
N PHE A 466 1.14 -7.52 12.44
CA PHE A 466 2.23 -8.49 12.29
C PHE A 466 3.48 -8.02 13.04
N ASN A 467 4.36 -8.95 13.42
CA ASN A 467 5.57 -8.65 14.19
C ASN A 467 6.57 -7.73 13.43
N ASN A 468 6.56 -7.77 12.12
CA ASN A 468 7.46 -6.99 11.26
C ASN A 468 7.00 -7.02 9.79
N SER A 469 7.68 -6.25 8.95
CA SER A 469 7.40 -6.17 7.51
C SER A 469 7.54 -7.51 6.78
N ASP A 470 8.45 -8.40 7.20
CA ASP A 470 8.63 -9.69 6.53
C ASP A 470 7.46 -10.63 6.80
N GLU A 471 6.98 -10.70 8.06
CA GLU A 471 5.79 -11.48 8.42
C GLU A 471 4.54 -10.94 7.72
N TYR A 472 4.38 -9.61 7.68
CA TYR A 472 3.32 -8.96 6.92
C TYR A 472 3.35 -9.39 5.45
N LYS A 473 4.51 -9.31 4.77
CA LYS A 473 4.67 -9.71 3.36
C LYS A 473 4.44 -11.18 3.12
N ALA A 474 4.84 -12.01 4.07
CA ALA A 474 4.70 -13.46 3.95
C ALA A 474 3.25 -13.94 4.13
N LEU A 475 2.50 -13.34 5.06
CA LEU A 475 1.26 -13.92 5.58
C LEU A 475 0.01 -13.08 5.29
N SER A 476 0.11 -11.76 5.15
CA SER A 476 -1.08 -10.92 5.04
C SER A 476 -1.92 -11.24 3.81
N THR A 477 -1.28 -11.50 2.67
CA THR A 477 -2.01 -11.80 1.44
C THR A 477 -2.78 -13.12 1.53
N VAL A 478 -2.22 -14.17 2.12
CA VAL A 478 -2.96 -15.44 2.27
C VAL A 478 -4.15 -15.27 3.19
N MET A 479 -4.03 -14.46 4.25
CA MET A 479 -5.08 -14.22 5.25
C MET A 479 -6.19 -13.29 4.74
N PHE A 480 -5.84 -12.20 4.05
CA PHE A 480 -6.75 -11.10 3.77
C PHE A 480 -6.87 -10.73 2.29
N GLY A 481 -6.01 -11.22 1.43
CA GLY A 481 -6.05 -10.96 -0.01
C GLY A 481 -5.47 -9.62 -0.46
N ASN A 482 -4.84 -8.87 0.43
CA ASN A 482 -4.27 -7.56 0.13
C ASN A 482 -2.89 -7.66 -0.52
N SER A 483 -2.48 -6.61 -1.24
CA SER A 483 -1.08 -6.38 -1.59
C SER A 483 -0.27 -6.06 -0.35
N THR A 484 0.99 -6.45 -0.33
CA THR A 484 1.92 -6.26 0.80
C THR A 484 3.14 -5.43 0.42
N ASP A 485 3.12 -4.81 -0.75
CA ASP A 485 4.18 -3.90 -1.21
C ASP A 485 3.93 -2.45 -0.73
N ASN A 486 3.58 -2.33 0.57
CA ASN A 486 3.22 -1.08 1.23
C ASN A 486 3.50 -1.16 2.74
N GLY A 487 3.30 -0.05 3.43
CA GLY A 487 3.54 0.08 4.88
C GLY A 487 2.40 -0.38 5.77
N GLY A 488 1.30 -0.80 5.18
CA GLY A 488 0.04 -1.15 5.82
C GLY A 488 -1.09 -0.80 4.87
N MET A 489 -2.29 -1.27 5.16
CA MET A 489 -3.41 -1.06 4.26
C MET A 489 -4.75 -1.10 5.00
N TYR A 490 -5.57 -0.09 4.75
CA TYR A 490 -6.98 -0.13 5.10
C TYR A 490 -7.77 -0.94 4.06
N LEU A 491 -8.48 -1.94 4.50
CA LEU A 491 -9.35 -2.79 3.69
C LEU A 491 -10.80 -2.54 4.07
N GLU A 492 -11.48 -1.75 3.27
CA GLU A 492 -12.87 -1.35 3.54
C GLU A 492 -13.87 -2.49 3.35
N GLY A 493 -13.65 -3.32 2.33
CA GLY A 493 -14.65 -4.27 1.85
C GLY A 493 -15.83 -3.56 1.19
N ASP A 494 -17.01 -4.14 1.31
CA ASP A 494 -18.27 -3.53 0.86
C ASP A 494 -19.03 -2.94 2.06
N PRO A 495 -19.00 -1.60 2.27
CA PRO A 495 -19.61 -0.97 3.44
C PRO A 495 -21.13 -1.15 3.49
N ALA A 496 -21.81 -1.35 2.35
CA ALA A 496 -23.25 -1.56 2.31
C ALA A 496 -23.66 -3.02 2.61
N ARG A 497 -22.69 -3.93 2.71
CA ARG A 497 -22.95 -5.35 2.94
C ARG A 497 -23.04 -5.65 4.43
N ALA A 498 -24.19 -6.18 4.86
CA ALA A 498 -24.35 -6.66 6.24
C ALA A 498 -23.31 -7.74 6.57
N GLY A 499 -22.63 -7.57 7.70
CA GLY A 499 -21.56 -8.46 8.15
C GLY A 499 -20.22 -8.24 7.47
N ASN A 500 -20.06 -7.21 6.63
CA ASN A 500 -18.74 -6.75 6.19
C ASN A 500 -17.90 -6.36 7.41
N ARG A 501 -16.61 -6.58 7.30
CA ARG A 501 -15.67 -6.26 8.37
C ARG A 501 -14.50 -5.51 7.80
N ALA A 502 -14.47 -4.22 8.05
CA ALA A 502 -13.34 -3.36 7.73
C ALA A 502 -12.10 -3.82 8.48
N ARG A 503 -10.93 -3.70 7.87
CA ARG A 503 -9.65 -4.06 8.48
C ARG A 503 -8.61 -3.00 8.17
N PHE A 504 -7.77 -2.74 9.14
CA PHE A 504 -6.47 -2.15 8.94
C PHE A 504 -5.43 -3.23 9.17
N VAL A 505 -4.54 -3.45 8.21
CA VAL A 505 -3.52 -4.50 8.29
C VAL A 505 -2.16 -3.83 8.23
N ALA A 506 -1.33 -4.04 9.25
CA ALA A 506 -0.02 -3.42 9.39
C ALA A 506 0.96 -4.34 10.13
N TYR A 507 2.11 -3.78 10.48
CA TYR A 507 3.15 -4.47 11.22
C TYR A 507 3.83 -3.55 12.24
N GLU A 508 4.52 -4.16 13.19
CA GLU A 508 5.35 -3.44 14.14
C GLU A 508 6.51 -2.76 13.42
N LYS A 509 6.73 -1.49 13.72
CA LYS A 509 7.87 -0.72 13.24
C LYS A 509 9.12 -1.17 13.98
N THR A 510 10.11 -1.70 13.28
CA THR A 510 11.34 -2.25 13.85
C THR A 510 12.58 -1.36 13.69
N TRP A 511 12.42 -0.17 13.10
CA TRP A 511 13.51 0.78 12.83
C TRP A 511 13.21 2.14 13.47
N ASP A 512 14.26 2.82 13.92
CA ASP A 512 14.18 4.18 14.49
C ASP A 512 13.13 4.32 15.59
N VAL A 513 13.02 3.30 16.43
CA VAL A 513 12.07 3.27 17.56
C VAL A 513 12.78 3.08 18.88
N THR A 514 12.32 3.82 19.90
CA THR A 514 12.71 3.63 21.30
C THR A 514 11.64 2.93 22.13
N ARG A 515 10.48 2.72 21.54
CA ARG A 515 9.30 2.06 22.11
C ARG A 515 8.55 1.32 21.02
N PHE A 516 7.60 0.47 21.40
CA PHE A 516 6.70 -0.18 20.48
C PHE A 516 5.89 0.84 19.66
N GLU A 517 5.86 0.66 18.36
CA GLU A 517 5.06 1.45 17.43
C GLU A 517 4.50 0.53 16.33
N ILE A 518 3.23 0.68 16.00
CA ILE A 518 2.63 0.08 14.81
C ILE A 518 2.77 1.08 13.67
N TRP A 519 3.35 0.62 12.56
CA TRP A 519 3.58 1.48 11.41
C TRP A 519 2.27 1.98 10.82
N ASN A 520 2.16 3.27 10.58
CA ASN A 520 0.99 3.96 10.03
C ASN A 520 -0.33 3.82 10.82
N LEU A 521 -0.32 3.38 12.06
CA LEU A 521 -1.52 3.12 12.84
C LEU A 521 -2.59 4.21 12.71
N ASN A 522 -2.23 5.45 13.03
CA ASN A 522 -3.17 6.56 13.09
C ASN A 522 -3.55 7.11 11.70
N HIS A 523 -2.68 6.96 10.70
CA HIS A 523 -2.95 7.29 9.30
C HIS A 523 -4.03 6.36 8.73
N GLU A 524 -3.84 5.05 8.80
CA GLU A 524 -4.77 4.06 8.27
C GLU A 524 -6.09 4.03 9.03
N TYR A 525 -6.05 4.30 10.34
CA TYR A 525 -7.29 4.45 11.11
C TYR A 525 -8.09 5.67 10.68
N THR A 526 -7.42 6.74 10.23
CA THR A 526 -8.11 7.89 9.64
C THR A 526 -8.83 7.52 8.35
N HIS A 527 -8.26 6.64 7.53
CA HIS A 527 -8.97 6.15 6.33
C HIS A 527 -10.27 5.44 6.66
N TYR A 528 -10.29 4.61 7.72
CA TYR A 528 -11.53 3.99 8.19
C TYR A 528 -12.56 5.04 8.60
N LEU A 529 -12.14 6.04 9.38
CA LEU A 529 -13.03 7.09 9.85
C LEU A 529 -13.52 7.98 8.70
N ASP A 530 -12.63 8.37 7.78
CA ASP A 530 -12.99 9.17 6.60
C ASP A 530 -13.94 8.41 5.67
N ALA A 531 -13.69 7.12 5.44
CA ALA A 531 -14.56 6.25 4.68
C ALA A 531 -15.97 6.22 5.25
N ARG A 532 -16.06 5.95 6.55
CA ARG A 532 -17.32 5.76 7.26
C ARG A 532 -18.13 7.05 7.42
N PHE A 533 -17.46 8.18 7.70
CA PHE A 533 -18.14 9.42 8.13
C PHE A 533 -18.15 10.53 7.07
N ASN A 534 -17.34 10.42 6.02
CA ASN A 534 -17.25 11.46 4.99
C ASN A 534 -17.46 10.95 3.55
N MET A 535 -17.08 9.71 3.21
CA MET A 535 -17.02 9.24 1.84
C MET A 535 -18.13 8.22 1.56
N TYR A 536 -19.15 8.62 0.79
CA TYR A 536 -20.28 7.75 0.47
C TYR A 536 -19.89 6.62 -0.49
N GLY A 537 -20.27 5.40 -0.15
CA GLY A 537 -20.06 4.22 -0.98
C GLY A 537 -18.67 3.62 -0.82
N THR A 538 -18.23 2.83 -1.81
CA THR A 538 -16.91 2.21 -1.81
C THR A 538 -15.84 3.17 -2.35
N PHE A 539 -14.59 2.84 -2.10
CA PHE A 539 -13.46 3.55 -2.72
C PHE A 539 -13.58 3.63 -4.24
N GLU A 540 -13.99 2.54 -4.90
CA GLU A 540 -14.17 2.50 -6.35
C GLU A 540 -15.26 3.46 -6.84
N ALA A 541 -16.26 3.75 -6.03
CA ALA A 541 -17.28 4.74 -6.37
C ALA A 541 -16.72 6.16 -6.40
N ALA A 542 -15.71 6.44 -5.59
CA ALA A 542 -15.01 7.72 -5.53
C ALA A 542 -13.86 7.83 -6.55
N ASP A 543 -13.23 6.70 -6.94
CA ASP A 543 -12.00 6.64 -7.76
C ASP A 543 -12.03 7.44 -9.07
N PRO A 544 -13.15 7.50 -9.84
CA PRO A 544 -13.23 8.35 -11.03
C PRO A 544 -13.06 9.85 -10.74
N THR A 545 -13.22 10.26 -9.47
CA THR A 545 -13.06 11.64 -9.02
C THR A 545 -11.67 11.80 -8.37
N PRO A 546 -10.89 12.84 -8.73
CA PRO A 546 -9.59 13.09 -8.09
C PRO A 546 -9.77 13.46 -6.60
N VAL A 547 -9.89 12.47 -5.74
CA VAL A 547 -10.05 12.65 -4.28
C VAL A 547 -8.76 12.38 -3.49
N ALA A 548 -7.70 11.90 -4.14
CA ALA A 548 -6.47 11.48 -3.48
C ALA A 548 -5.82 12.59 -2.62
N TRP A 549 -5.87 13.85 -3.07
CA TRP A 549 -5.40 14.99 -2.28
C TRP A 549 -6.10 15.12 -0.93
N TRP A 550 -7.40 14.81 -0.90
CA TRP A 550 -8.21 14.84 0.33
C TRP A 550 -7.96 13.60 1.17
N THR A 551 -8.13 12.42 0.60
CA THR A 551 -8.07 11.15 1.32
C THR A 551 -6.73 10.98 2.03
N GLU A 552 -5.62 11.15 1.31
CA GLU A 552 -4.28 11.03 1.89
C GLU A 552 -3.90 12.27 2.70
N GLY A 553 -4.23 13.46 2.20
CA GLY A 553 -3.96 14.69 2.91
C GLY A 553 -4.68 14.77 4.26
N LEU A 554 -5.93 14.31 4.36
CA LEU A 554 -6.65 14.26 5.63
C LEU A 554 -6.05 13.22 6.57
N ALA A 555 -5.67 12.05 6.06
CA ALA A 555 -5.04 11.01 6.86
C ALA A 555 -3.72 11.51 7.49
N GLU A 556 -2.86 12.18 6.71
CA GLU A 556 -1.64 12.82 7.20
C GLU A 556 -1.96 13.93 8.21
N VAL A 557 -2.89 14.83 7.92
CA VAL A 557 -3.22 15.96 8.79
C VAL A 557 -3.81 15.48 10.12
N VAL A 558 -4.73 14.52 10.11
CA VAL A 558 -5.36 14.01 11.34
C VAL A 558 -4.36 13.21 12.18
N ALA A 559 -3.61 12.29 11.56
CA ALA A 559 -2.62 11.49 12.27
C ALA A 559 -1.55 12.37 12.93
N ASP A 560 -0.91 13.25 12.15
CA ASP A 560 0.18 14.10 12.62
C ASP A 560 -0.30 15.08 13.71
N SER A 561 -1.46 15.71 13.52
CA SER A 561 -1.98 16.65 14.50
C SER A 561 -2.44 15.96 15.78
N TYR A 562 -3.03 14.79 15.70
CA TYR A 562 -3.40 13.97 16.88
C TYR A 562 -2.18 13.53 17.67
N LEU A 563 -1.16 13.01 16.99
CA LEU A 563 0.09 12.57 17.58
C LEU A 563 1.01 13.73 17.99
N LYS A 564 0.70 14.96 17.56
CA LYS A 564 1.54 16.16 17.74
C LYS A 564 2.91 16.02 17.09
N VAL A 565 2.95 15.41 15.93
CA VAL A 565 4.15 15.24 15.09
C VAL A 565 4.16 16.31 14.00
N VAL A 566 5.32 16.78 13.62
CA VAL A 566 5.50 17.73 12.51
C VAL A 566 5.80 16.96 11.25
N ASN A 567 5.04 17.19 10.19
CA ASN A 567 5.32 16.64 8.86
C ASN A 567 6.47 17.42 8.21
N THR A 568 7.72 17.05 8.53
CA THR A 568 8.92 17.77 8.10
C THR A 568 9.06 17.80 6.58
N LYS A 569 8.69 16.70 5.90
CA LYS A 569 8.75 16.62 4.43
C LYS A 569 7.73 17.55 3.77
N ALA A 570 6.51 17.61 4.29
CA ALA A 570 5.54 18.57 3.78
C ALA A 570 6.01 20.01 3.98
N VAL A 571 6.66 20.33 5.12
CA VAL A 571 7.25 21.65 5.36
C VAL A 571 8.40 21.95 4.38
N GLU A 572 9.23 20.98 4.05
CA GLU A 572 10.27 21.09 3.04
C GLU A 572 9.70 21.31 1.63
N GLU A 573 8.60 20.61 1.30
CA GLU A 573 7.89 20.80 0.03
C GLU A 573 7.25 22.19 -0.08
N ALA A 574 6.72 22.73 1.03
CA ALA A 574 6.15 24.08 1.06
C ALA A 574 7.13 25.14 0.54
N ALA A 575 8.42 25.03 0.88
CA ALA A 575 9.47 25.95 0.45
C ALA A 575 9.74 25.91 -1.07
N LYS A 576 9.27 24.87 -1.78
CA LYS A 576 9.53 24.70 -3.22
C LYS A 576 8.48 25.35 -4.11
N HIS A 577 7.32 25.70 -3.60
CA HIS A 577 6.20 26.31 -4.35
C HIS A 577 5.86 25.56 -5.66
N THR A 578 5.92 24.22 -5.64
CA THR A 578 5.82 23.40 -6.87
C THR A 578 4.43 23.40 -7.46
N TYR A 579 3.38 23.41 -6.62
CA TYR A 579 1.99 23.31 -7.06
C TYR A 579 1.13 24.44 -6.48
N ARG A 580 0.17 24.91 -7.29
CA ARG A 580 -0.93 25.74 -6.84
C ARG A 580 -2.03 24.90 -6.20
N LEU A 581 -2.82 25.45 -5.31
CA LEU A 581 -3.93 24.75 -4.65
C LEU A 581 -4.91 24.13 -5.67
N SER A 582 -5.28 24.92 -6.70
CA SER A 582 -6.21 24.49 -7.75
C SER A 582 -5.71 23.29 -8.57
N GLU A 583 -4.40 23.09 -8.66
CA GLU A 583 -3.78 21.95 -9.33
C GLU A 583 -3.82 20.70 -8.45
N LEU A 584 -3.74 20.86 -7.12
CA LEU A 584 -3.79 19.76 -6.17
C LEU A 584 -5.16 19.06 -6.13
N PHE A 585 -6.24 19.78 -6.46
CA PHE A 585 -7.57 19.20 -6.59
C PHE A 585 -7.70 18.15 -7.71
N ASP A 586 -6.69 18.03 -8.56
CA ASP A 586 -6.58 17.00 -9.61
C ASP A 586 -5.52 15.93 -9.28
N SER A 587 -5.17 15.77 -8.00
CA SER A 587 -4.19 14.76 -7.59
C SER A 587 -4.76 13.35 -7.64
N HIS A 588 -3.95 12.46 -8.20
CA HIS A 588 -4.15 11.02 -8.22
C HIS A 588 -2.93 10.34 -7.60
N TYR A 589 -3.01 9.06 -7.31
CA TYR A 589 -1.96 8.27 -6.65
C TYR A 589 -0.65 8.08 -7.46
N GLN A 590 -0.48 8.74 -8.60
CA GLN A 590 0.68 8.56 -9.48
C GLN A 590 1.95 9.31 -9.03
N ASN A 591 1.84 10.27 -8.11
CA ASN A 591 2.96 11.08 -7.61
C ASN A 591 2.85 11.21 -6.09
N GLU A 592 3.80 10.60 -5.37
CA GLU A 592 3.83 10.54 -3.91
C GLU A 592 3.89 11.91 -3.26
N ASP A 593 4.87 12.74 -3.65
CA ASP A 593 5.03 14.05 -3.03
C ASP A 593 3.75 14.88 -3.24
N ARG A 594 3.17 14.82 -4.45
CA ARG A 594 1.94 15.52 -4.76
C ARG A 594 0.74 15.00 -3.96
N THR A 595 0.65 13.69 -3.78
CA THR A 595 -0.49 13.06 -3.10
C THR A 595 -0.42 13.24 -1.59
N TYR A 596 0.72 12.91 -0.97
CA TYR A 596 0.86 12.90 0.48
C TYR A 596 1.33 14.25 1.03
N ARG A 597 2.48 14.77 0.55
CA ARG A 597 3.08 15.99 1.11
C ARG A 597 2.27 17.22 0.72
N TRP A 598 1.95 17.35 -0.57
CA TRP A 598 1.12 18.45 -1.05
C TRP A 598 -0.35 18.26 -0.70
N GLY A 599 -0.85 17.02 -0.60
CA GLY A 599 -2.16 16.72 -0.03
C GLY A 599 -2.29 17.21 1.41
N TYR A 600 -1.28 16.90 2.27
CA TYR A 600 -1.20 17.43 3.63
C TYR A 600 -1.29 18.97 3.66
N LEU A 601 -0.46 19.66 2.85
CA LEU A 601 -0.45 21.12 2.78
C LEU A 601 -1.81 21.68 2.33
N ALA A 602 -2.42 21.10 1.30
CA ALA A 602 -3.71 21.54 0.79
C ALA A 602 -4.83 21.34 1.81
N VAL A 603 -4.93 20.17 2.43
CA VAL A 603 -5.97 19.87 3.43
C VAL A 603 -5.77 20.73 4.67
N ARG A 604 -4.54 20.86 5.17
CA ARG A 604 -4.23 21.71 6.31
C ARG A 604 -4.63 23.17 6.03
N TYR A 605 -4.20 23.73 4.91
CA TYR A 605 -4.56 25.10 4.51
C TYR A 605 -6.08 25.28 4.42
N MET A 606 -6.78 24.37 3.76
CA MET A 606 -8.24 24.46 3.61
C MET A 606 -8.96 24.36 4.97
N LEU A 607 -8.53 23.50 5.86
CA LEU A 607 -9.09 23.38 7.21
C LEU A 607 -8.82 24.61 8.07
N GLU A 608 -7.62 25.21 7.97
CA GLU A 608 -7.22 26.38 8.76
C GLU A 608 -7.86 27.68 8.26
N ARG A 609 -8.00 27.85 6.93
CA ARG A 609 -8.35 29.14 6.31
C ARG A 609 -9.73 29.16 5.63
N HIS A 610 -10.21 28.00 5.15
CA HIS A 610 -11.42 27.90 4.30
C HIS A 610 -12.39 26.83 4.79
N ARG A 611 -12.55 26.72 6.09
CA ARG A 611 -13.39 25.72 6.75
C ARG A 611 -14.83 25.62 6.18
N PRO A 612 -15.55 26.73 5.85
CA PRO A 612 -16.89 26.65 5.27
C PRO A 612 -16.93 25.91 3.92
N ASP A 613 -15.90 26.07 3.09
CA ASP A 613 -15.81 25.35 1.81
C ASP A 613 -15.51 23.85 2.05
N VAL A 614 -14.71 23.52 3.08
CA VAL A 614 -14.50 22.12 3.50
C VAL A 614 -15.81 21.51 4.00
N ASP A 615 -16.57 22.20 4.84
CA ASP A 615 -17.87 21.70 5.33
C ASP A 615 -18.84 21.44 4.17
N THR A 616 -18.84 22.33 3.16
CA THR A 616 -19.62 22.15 1.92
C THR A 616 -19.14 20.94 1.14
N LEU A 617 -17.82 20.77 0.95
CA LEU A 617 -17.21 19.65 0.26
C LEU A 617 -17.57 18.32 0.92
N LEU A 618 -17.42 18.24 2.24
CA LEU A 618 -17.78 17.04 3.00
C LEU A 618 -19.28 16.74 2.91
N GLY A 619 -20.12 17.77 2.89
CA GLY A 619 -21.57 17.61 2.67
C GLY A 619 -21.91 16.99 1.32
N LEU A 620 -21.09 17.21 0.27
CA LEU A 620 -21.23 16.61 -1.05
C LEU A 620 -20.66 15.17 -1.05
N TYR A 621 -19.49 14.94 -0.48
CA TYR A 621 -18.87 13.63 -0.36
C TYR A 621 -19.76 12.64 0.39
N ARG A 622 -20.37 13.07 1.52
CA ARG A 622 -21.30 12.26 2.33
C ARG A 622 -22.56 11.83 1.58
N LYS A 623 -22.88 12.48 0.49
CA LYS A 623 -24.03 12.15 -0.38
C LYS A 623 -23.61 11.40 -1.65
N GLY A 624 -22.31 11.21 -1.88
CA GLY A 624 -21.81 10.68 -3.14
C GLY A 624 -21.99 11.64 -4.33
N ASP A 625 -22.17 12.93 -4.05
CA ASP A 625 -22.27 13.96 -5.12
C ASP A 625 -20.88 14.35 -5.62
N TRP A 626 -20.25 13.41 -6.31
CA TRP A 626 -18.91 13.57 -6.87
C TRP A 626 -18.84 14.68 -7.91
N ALA A 627 -19.89 14.84 -8.73
CA ALA A 627 -19.98 15.92 -9.73
C ALA A 627 -20.11 17.29 -9.06
N GLY A 628 -20.93 17.40 -8.01
CA GLY A 628 -21.07 18.61 -7.21
C GLY A 628 -19.75 18.99 -6.52
N SER A 629 -19.02 18.02 -5.98
CA SER A 629 -17.71 18.26 -5.36
C SER A 629 -16.68 18.78 -6.36
N ARG A 630 -16.65 18.25 -7.57
CA ARG A 630 -15.80 18.78 -8.67
C ARG A 630 -16.20 20.19 -9.06
N THR A 631 -17.50 20.48 -9.14
CA THR A 631 -18.00 21.81 -9.43
C THR A 631 -17.58 22.81 -8.33
N LEU A 632 -17.71 22.43 -7.07
CA LEU A 632 -17.23 23.25 -5.94
C LEU A 632 -15.73 23.55 -6.09
N LEU A 633 -14.90 22.51 -6.22
CA LEU A 633 -13.44 22.65 -6.23
C LEU A 633 -12.92 23.36 -7.49
N LYS A 634 -13.45 23.06 -8.68
CA LYS A 634 -12.91 23.57 -9.95
C LYS A 634 -13.57 24.85 -10.45
N SER A 635 -14.83 25.11 -10.08
CA SER A 635 -15.57 26.27 -10.56
C SER A 635 -15.83 27.30 -9.46
N THR A 636 -16.26 26.89 -8.28
CA THR A 636 -16.59 27.83 -7.18
C THR A 636 -15.34 28.28 -6.44
N VAL A 637 -14.47 27.36 -6.04
CA VAL A 637 -13.15 27.67 -5.49
C VAL A 637 -12.21 28.07 -6.62
N GLY A 638 -12.05 27.22 -7.64
CA GLY A 638 -11.21 27.48 -8.81
C GLY A 638 -9.79 27.89 -8.39
N THR A 639 -9.31 28.99 -8.93
CA THR A 639 -8.00 29.57 -8.62
C THR A 639 -8.07 30.67 -7.54
N ARG A 640 -9.22 30.86 -6.91
CA ARG A 640 -9.47 31.98 -5.97
C ARG A 640 -8.50 32.02 -4.82
N TYR A 641 -8.03 30.87 -4.36
CA TYR A 641 -7.15 30.74 -3.21
C TYR A 641 -5.67 30.52 -3.57
N ASP A 642 -5.31 30.39 -4.85
CA ASP A 642 -3.95 30.08 -5.27
C ASP A 642 -2.91 31.08 -4.75
N ALA A 643 -3.20 32.37 -4.82
CA ALA A 643 -2.29 33.42 -4.35
C ALA A 643 -2.17 33.48 -2.81
N ASP A 644 -3.27 33.23 -2.10
CA ASP A 644 -3.25 33.15 -0.62
C ASP A 644 -2.56 31.88 -0.16
N PHE A 645 -2.78 30.76 -0.85
CA PHE A 645 -2.07 29.51 -0.59
C PHE A 645 -0.57 29.66 -0.78
N ASP A 646 -0.12 30.31 -1.86
CA ASP A 646 1.30 30.61 -2.11
C ASP A 646 1.91 31.47 -0.98
N THR A 647 1.17 32.48 -0.51
CA THR A 647 1.58 33.29 0.64
C THR A 647 1.64 32.46 1.93
N TRP A 648 0.66 31.59 2.15
CA TRP A 648 0.63 30.68 3.31
C TRP A 648 1.79 29.67 3.28
N LEU A 649 2.18 29.17 2.10
CA LEU A 649 3.35 28.30 1.95
C LEU A 649 4.64 28.97 2.45
N ASN A 650 4.83 30.28 2.21
CA ASN A 650 5.97 31.02 2.76
C ASN A 650 5.98 31.00 4.30
N SER A 651 4.83 31.26 4.91
CA SER A 651 4.67 31.23 6.38
C SER A 651 4.90 29.81 6.93
N CYS A 652 4.38 28.81 6.22
CA CYS A 652 4.55 27.40 6.53
C CYS A 652 6.03 26.99 6.55
N ALA A 653 6.77 27.29 5.47
CA ALA A 653 8.20 27.06 5.34
C ALA A 653 9.01 27.82 6.40
N ALA A 654 8.61 29.07 6.73
CA ALA A 654 9.27 29.89 7.74
C ALA A 654 9.10 29.36 9.19
N GLY A 655 8.16 28.44 9.43
CA GLY A 655 8.02 27.76 10.70
C GLY A 655 6.60 27.66 11.25
N GLU A 656 5.61 28.29 10.65
CA GLU A 656 4.21 28.19 11.11
C GLU A 656 3.71 26.75 11.10
N CYS A 657 4.08 25.98 10.07
CA CYS A 657 3.75 24.55 9.96
C CYS A 657 4.60 23.61 10.82
N LYS A 658 5.64 24.10 11.48
CA LYS A 658 6.35 23.34 12.53
C LYS A 658 5.54 23.20 13.81
N ASN A 659 4.48 23.98 13.94
CA ASN A 659 3.47 23.76 14.96
C ASN A 659 2.43 22.79 14.40
N THR A 660 2.05 21.79 15.18
CA THR A 660 0.94 20.92 14.81
C THR A 660 -0.32 21.76 14.61
N PRO A 661 -1.16 21.48 13.56
CA PRO A 661 -2.41 22.19 13.39
C PRO A 661 -3.25 22.04 14.66
N SER A 662 -3.70 23.15 15.17
CA SER A 662 -4.64 23.19 16.29
C SER A 662 -6.01 23.40 15.66
N PHE A 663 -6.71 22.31 15.38
CA PHE A 663 -8.15 22.43 15.10
C PHE A 663 -8.85 22.88 16.38
N PRO A 664 -9.75 23.85 16.32
CA PRO A 664 -10.33 24.39 17.51
C PRO A 664 -10.96 23.25 18.32
N ARG A 665 -10.39 22.99 19.50
CA ARG A 665 -11.12 22.34 20.57
C ARG A 665 -12.42 23.12 20.75
N VAL A 666 -13.45 22.45 21.23
CA VAL A 666 -14.69 23.10 21.65
C VAL A 666 -14.33 24.42 22.34
N THR A 667 -14.65 25.54 21.70
CA THR A 667 -14.50 26.84 22.36
C THR A 667 -15.45 26.81 23.53
N GLU A 668 -14.92 26.84 24.76
CA GLU A 668 -15.78 26.86 25.93
C GLU A 668 -16.72 28.07 25.90
N CYS A 669 -17.99 27.83 26.17
CA CYS A 669 -18.98 28.89 26.24
C CYS A 669 -18.64 29.85 27.39
N ALA A 670 -18.79 31.14 27.16
CA ALA A 670 -18.54 32.16 28.17
C ALA A 670 -19.48 32.04 29.38
N GLY A 671 -18.95 32.37 30.57
CA GLY A 671 -19.71 32.38 31.82
C GLY A 671 -19.49 31.13 32.68
N GLY A 672 -19.74 31.31 34.00
CA GLY A 672 -19.48 30.28 35.00
C GLY A 672 -20.55 29.18 35.14
N ASP A 673 -21.71 29.32 34.48
CA ASP A 673 -22.72 28.23 34.47
C ASP A 673 -22.36 27.18 33.39
N LEU A 674 -21.91 26.06 33.83
CA LEU A 674 -21.49 24.94 32.96
C LEU A 674 -22.65 24.29 32.17
N ARG A 675 -23.91 24.65 32.51
CA ARG A 675 -25.09 24.18 31.79
C ARG A 675 -25.44 25.11 30.62
N LYS A 676 -24.91 26.34 30.60
CA LYS A 676 -25.19 27.28 29.53
C LYS A 676 -24.39 26.92 28.26
N LEU A 677 -25.08 26.66 27.18
CA LEU A 677 -24.54 26.69 25.84
C LEU A 677 -24.85 28.06 25.20
N ASP A 678 -24.07 28.41 24.17
CA ASP A 678 -24.25 29.64 23.38
C ASP A 678 -23.87 29.36 21.94
N ARG A 679 -23.97 30.38 21.08
CA ARG A 679 -23.68 30.25 19.66
C ARG A 679 -22.22 29.79 19.43
N ASN A 680 -22.04 28.68 18.67
CA ASN A 680 -20.73 28.18 18.22
C ASN A 680 -19.71 27.97 19.37
N CYS A 681 -20.18 27.42 20.48
CA CYS A 681 -19.33 27.05 21.62
C CYS A 681 -19.87 25.78 22.30
N GLY A 682 -19.20 25.29 23.33
CA GLY A 682 -19.60 24.08 24.01
C GLY A 682 -19.13 23.99 25.45
N ARG A 683 -19.31 22.82 26.03
CA ARG A 683 -18.80 22.43 27.34
C ARG A 683 -18.01 21.13 27.21
N SER A 684 -16.86 21.10 27.81
CA SER A 684 -15.97 19.93 27.79
C SER A 684 -15.86 19.27 29.18
N ASN A 685 -15.24 18.09 29.19
CA ASN A 685 -14.99 17.30 30.40
C ASN A 685 -16.26 16.99 31.24
N LEU A 686 -17.36 16.73 30.55
CA LEU A 686 -18.64 16.38 31.17
C LEU A 686 -18.63 14.93 31.64
N SER A 687 -19.34 14.68 32.77
CA SER A 687 -19.49 13.33 33.28
C SER A 687 -20.88 13.14 33.94
N ALA A 688 -21.41 11.93 33.81
CA ALA A 688 -22.60 11.50 34.53
C ALA A 688 -22.53 9.99 34.82
N VAL A 689 -23.06 9.58 35.98
CA VAL A 689 -23.22 8.15 36.27
C VAL A 689 -24.43 7.59 35.55
N THR A 690 -24.45 6.30 35.30
CA THR A 690 -25.56 5.61 34.60
C THR A 690 -26.91 6.00 35.19
N GLY A 691 -27.85 6.36 34.35
CA GLY A 691 -29.20 6.80 34.72
C GLY A 691 -29.33 8.29 35.04
N ASN A 692 -28.23 9.06 35.10
CA ASN A 692 -28.22 10.50 35.35
C ASN A 692 -28.02 11.32 34.06
N TYR A 693 -28.12 12.64 34.20
CA TYR A 693 -28.09 13.60 33.10
C TYR A 693 -27.01 14.67 33.32
N ALA A 694 -26.39 15.14 32.23
CA ALA A 694 -25.81 16.46 32.14
C ALA A 694 -26.80 17.37 31.41
N HIS A 695 -27.25 18.42 32.08
CA HIS A 695 -28.30 19.31 31.57
C HIS A 695 -27.71 20.58 30.95
N PHE A 696 -28.29 21.05 29.85
CA PHE A 696 -27.91 22.27 29.14
C PHE A 696 -29.13 23.11 28.76
N TYR A 697 -28.92 24.42 28.66
CA TYR A 697 -29.87 25.35 28.10
C TYR A 697 -29.17 26.29 27.12
N LEU A 698 -29.92 26.72 26.10
CA LEU A 698 -29.44 27.54 25.00
C LEU A 698 -30.45 28.61 24.68
N TRP A 699 -29.99 29.88 24.51
CA TRP A 699 -30.86 30.94 23.99
C TRP A 699 -30.83 30.95 22.45
N VAL A 700 -31.98 30.76 21.83
CA VAL A 700 -32.17 30.77 20.40
C VAL A 700 -32.71 32.14 19.96
N PRO A 701 -31.97 32.92 19.14
CA PRO A 701 -32.48 34.18 18.58
C PRO A 701 -33.66 33.95 17.64
N ALA A 702 -34.56 34.96 17.55
CA ALA A 702 -35.65 34.94 16.57
C ALA A 702 -35.10 34.87 15.14
N GLY A 703 -35.69 34.02 14.31
CA GLY A 703 -35.25 33.81 12.92
C GLY A 703 -34.09 32.85 12.71
N THR A 704 -33.66 32.15 13.76
CA THR A 704 -32.71 31.04 13.65
C THR A 704 -33.36 29.90 12.86
N ARG A 705 -32.79 29.55 11.70
CA ARG A 705 -33.34 28.48 10.83
C ARG A 705 -33.02 27.08 11.33
N GLN A 706 -31.88 26.96 12.02
CA GLN A 706 -31.40 25.65 12.46
C GLN A 706 -30.48 25.83 13.66
N ILE A 707 -30.59 24.92 14.62
CA ILE A 707 -29.55 24.68 15.64
C ILE A 707 -29.06 23.24 15.49
N ARG A 708 -27.78 23.07 15.68
CA ARG A 708 -27.16 21.75 15.75
C ARG A 708 -26.46 21.61 17.09
N VAL A 709 -26.69 20.51 17.76
CA VAL A 709 -26.00 20.17 19.01
C VAL A 709 -25.38 18.81 18.86
N THR A 710 -24.09 18.72 19.19
CA THR A 710 -23.33 17.47 19.10
C THR A 710 -22.70 17.15 20.44
N SER A 711 -22.61 15.86 20.76
CA SER A 711 -21.74 15.36 21.81
C SER A 711 -20.65 14.45 21.23
N SER A 712 -19.48 14.42 21.87
CA SER A 712 -18.37 13.58 21.40
C SER A 712 -17.31 13.37 22.50
N GLY A 713 -16.49 12.33 22.30
CA GLY A 713 -15.34 12.02 23.14
C GLY A 713 -15.71 11.34 24.45
N GLY A 714 -14.68 11.17 25.30
CA GLY A 714 -14.83 10.55 26.61
C GLY A 714 -15.05 9.03 26.54
N THR A 715 -15.55 8.49 27.66
CA THR A 715 -15.86 7.07 27.85
C THR A 715 -17.34 6.89 28.23
N GLY A 716 -17.92 5.72 28.02
CA GLY A 716 -19.32 5.41 28.34
C GLY A 716 -20.25 5.62 27.15
N ASN A 717 -21.55 5.78 27.41
CA ASN A 717 -22.58 6.03 26.40
C ASN A 717 -23.55 7.10 26.89
N GLY A 718 -23.59 8.26 26.20
CA GLY A 718 -24.48 9.38 26.46
C GLY A 718 -25.41 9.64 25.30
N GLU A 719 -26.73 9.60 25.55
CA GLU A 719 -27.75 9.92 24.56
C GLU A 719 -28.20 11.39 24.68
N LEU A 720 -28.33 12.10 23.56
CA LEU A 720 -28.65 13.53 23.54
C LEU A 720 -30.16 13.76 23.30
N TYR A 721 -30.80 14.50 24.20
CA TYR A 721 -32.23 14.81 24.18
C TYR A 721 -32.47 16.32 24.05
N TYR A 722 -33.51 16.70 23.33
CA TYR A 722 -33.93 18.09 23.13
C TYR A 722 -35.39 18.31 23.49
N ASN A 723 -35.68 19.40 24.21
CA ASN A 723 -37.05 19.85 24.51
C ASN A 723 -37.08 21.40 24.55
N PRO A 724 -37.87 22.08 23.70
CA PRO A 724 -37.93 23.56 23.72
C PRO A 724 -38.77 24.12 24.88
N TYR A 725 -39.50 23.31 25.60
CA TYR A 725 -40.47 23.79 26.61
C TYR A 725 -40.00 23.58 28.08
N GLY A 726 -38.93 22.86 28.30
CA GLY A 726 -38.39 22.54 29.62
C GLY A 726 -37.26 21.55 29.55
N TRP A 727 -36.72 21.13 30.70
CA TRP A 727 -35.65 20.15 30.70
C TRP A 727 -36.02 18.88 29.96
N ALA A 728 -35.11 18.43 29.11
CA ALA A 728 -35.28 17.20 28.34
C ALA A 728 -34.98 15.98 29.24
N TYR A 729 -35.85 15.00 29.21
CA TYR A 729 -35.68 13.73 29.92
C TYR A 729 -36.04 12.55 28.95
N THR A 730 -35.67 11.34 29.34
CA THR A 730 -35.95 10.13 28.55
C THR A 730 -37.44 9.89 28.32
N ASP A 731 -38.33 10.44 29.16
CA ASP A 731 -39.77 10.41 29.07
C ASP A 731 -40.42 11.75 28.65
N SER A 732 -39.62 12.80 28.47
CA SER A 732 -40.10 14.17 28.12
C SER A 732 -39.12 14.87 27.18
N TYR A 733 -39.25 14.62 25.88
CA TYR A 733 -38.42 15.22 24.83
C TYR A 733 -39.23 15.35 23.53
N VAL A 734 -38.74 16.24 22.64
CA VAL A 734 -39.27 16.42 21.29
C VAL A 734 -38.49 15.59 20.27
N THR A 735 -37.16 15.60 20.40
CA THR A 735 -36.28 14.78 19.56
C THR A 735 -35.05 14.34 20.34
N ARG A 736 -34.44 13.25 19.91
CA ARG A 736 -33.23 12.70 20.51
C ARG A 736 -32.28 12.13 19.47
N SER A 737 -31.01 11.99 19.84
CA SER A 737 -30.00 11.18 19.18
C SER A 737 -29.48 10.16 20.20
N ALA A 738 -29.49 8.87 19.82
CA ALA A 738 -29.19 7.76 20.73
C ALA A 738 -28.41 6.69 19.97
N GLY A 739 -27.09 6.77 20.01
CA GLY A 739 -26.11 5.86 19.42
C GLY A 739 -25.53 4.88 20.46
N PRO A 740 -24.58 4.06 20.05
CA PRO A 740 -23.90 3.10 20.92
C PRO A 740 -22.80 3.72 21.79
N ASP A 741 -22.47 5.00 21.58
CA ASP A 741 -21.40 5.74 22.29
C ASP A 741 -21.80 7.19 22.56
N ASN A 742 -20.82 8.06 22.89
CA ASN A 742 -21.07 9.48 23.18
C ASN A 742 -21.16 10.37 21.92
N SER A 743 -21.03 9.83 20.71
CA SER A 743 -20.99 10.61 19.48
C SER A 743 -22.40 10.84 18.94
N GLU A 744 -23.09 11.81 19.54
CA GLU A 744 -24.47 12.13 19.21
C GLU A 744 -24.57 13.43 18.39
N SER A 745 -25.59 13.52 17.54
CA SER A 745 -25.86 14.71 16.75
C SER A 745 -27.35 14.97 16.64
N LEU A 746 -27.78 16.13 17.08
CA LEU A 746 -29.14 16.62 17.04
C LEU A 746 -29.22 17.88 16.18
N THR A 747 -30.06 17.83 15.14
CA THR A 747 -30.37 18.99 14.31
C THR A 747 -31.83 19.35 14.45
N VAL A 748 -32.12 20.58 14.86
CA VAL A 748 -33.48 21.10 14.99
C VAL A 748 -33.69 22.22 13.98
N THR A 749 -34.61 22.03 13.07
CA THR A 749 -34.97 23.02 12.03
C THR A 749 -36.07 23.91 12.57
N ASP A 750 -35.98 25.22 12.29
CA ASP A 750 -36.90 26.27 12.73
C ASP A 750 -37.23 26.20 14.24
N PRO A 751 -36.18 26.21 15.10
CA PRO A 751 -36.37 26.14 16.55
C PRO A 751 -37.14 27.38 17.04
N PRO A 752 -37.98 27.26 18.08
CA PRO A 752 -38.64 28.42 18.65
C PRO A 752 -37.62 29.38 19.27
N ALA A 753 -37.86 30.69 19.11
CA ALA A 753 -37.05 31.72 19.76
C ALA A 753 -37.21 31.69 21.30
N GLY A 754 -36.14 31.87 22.01
CA GLY A 754 -36.11 31.84 23.46
C GLY A 754 -35.21 30.75 24.02
N TYR A 755 -35.42 30.40 25.30
CA TYR A 755 -34.67 29.30 25.90
C TYR A 755 -35.18 27.94 25.40
N VAL A 756 -34.26 27.11 24.96
CA VAL A 756 -34.47 25.69 24.69
C VAL A 756 -33.55 24.86 25.58
N PHE A 757 -33.90 23.61 25.81
CA PHE A 757 -33.24 22.77 26.81
C PHE A 757 -32.77 21.47 26.16
N LEU A 758 -31.59 21.01 26.61
CA LEU A 758 -30.97 19.78 26.17
C LEU A 758 -30.47 19.00 27.37
N SER A 759 -30.33 17.71 27.20
CA SER A 759 -29.73 16.85 28.23
C SER A 759 -28.96 15.73 27.57
N LEU A 760 -27.78 15.44 28.09
CA LEU A 760 -27.04 14.24 27.76
C LEU A 760 -27.33 13.21 28.85
N TYR A 761 -28.09 12.16 28.52
CA TYR A 761 -28.47 11.08 29.42
C TYR A 761 -27.40 9.98 29.40
N ALA A 762 -26.96 9.55 30.57
CA ALA A 762 -26.01 8.46 30.69
C ALA A 762 -26.72 7.10 30.59
N GLN A 763 -26.88 6.56 29.40
CA GLN A 763 -27.31 5.18 29.20
C GLN A 763 -26.30 4.21 29.83
N GLN A 764 -25.03 4.53 29.70
CA GLN A 764 -23.91 4.00 30.47
C GLN A 764 -23.11 5.20 31.01
N GLY A 765 -22.66 5.12 32.27
CA GLY A 765 -21.91 6.22 32.88
C GLY A 765 -20.78 6.71 31.97
N PHE A 766 -20.74 7.99 31.69
CA PHE A 766 -19.75 8.63 30.84
C PHE A 766 -18.86 9.62 31.58
N GLY A 767 -17.67 9.88 31.04
CA GLY A 767 -16.71 10.85 31.54
C GLY A 767 -15.81 11.40 30.46
N GLY A 768 -15.45 12.69 30.54
CA GLY A 768 -14.61 13.35 29.55
C GLY A 768 -15.32 13.76 28.27
N VAL A 769 -16.67 13.75 28.25
CA VAL A 769 -17.47 14.08 27.07
C VAL A 769 -17.52 15.59 26.83
N SER A 770 -17.61 16.02 25.58
CA SER A 770 -17.87 17.39 25.18
C SER A 770 -19.23 17.51 24.50
N VAL A 771 -19.95 18.62 24.75
CA VAL A 771 -21.21 18.99 24.05
C VAL A 771 -21.02 20.36 23.41
N THR A 772 -21.37 20.51 22.14
CA THR A 772 -21.27 21.78 21.40
C THR A 772 -22.61 22.18 20.80
N SER A 773 -22.81 23.48 20.61
CA SER A 773 -23.95 24.06 19.90
C SER A 773 -23.49 24.98 18.77
N GLU A 774 -24.11 24.85 17.62
CA GLU A 774 -23.85 25.62 16.39
C GLU A 774 -25.13 26.20 15.84
N PHE A 775 -25.14 27.49 15.46
CA PHE A 775 -26.24 28.15 14.77
C PHE A 775 -25.90 29.59 14.31
#